data_a9c78b95951d617cbf02c97230f6aa09
#
_entry.id   a9c78b95951d617cbf02c97230f6aa09
#
_cell.length_a   1.000
_cell.length_b   1.000
_cell.length_c   1.000
_cell.angle_alpha   90.00
_cell.angle_beta   90.00
_cell.angle_gamma   90.00
#
_symmetry.space_group_name_H-M   'P 1'
#
loop_
_entity.id
_entity.type
_entity.pdbx_description
1 polymer ?
#
loop_
_entity_poly.entity_id
_entity_poly.type
_entity_poly.pdbx_seq_one_letter_code
_entity_poly.pdbx_strand_id
1 'polypeptide(L)'
;MSDWEADCGEDGGSISKPSRVHAAPCTQWKAASDISKAGGSFGGKRGEKVEREGAQWRSWRERDRKVNYGNNRETRRERPASTQPLTFTVENSLIGRVIGRGGAKIRDLEESSGARIKVNRGDYEGEVLIFGCHDAQQKANDLIKELVGTGTDNGPDLLFGRVSSGLRSDSCWSASALQASAPSLSAPIDWNAIRENREKYELLKWQDLPPLKKNFYTEEDCVSKRSVEEIRDWRKENNNIFVDDLKEEGKRAIPNPVYTFKEAFARYPGIMENIIRVGFQKPTPIQSQAWPIVLSGLDLIGIAQTGTGKTLAYLLPGFIHMDQQPVPRDKRSGPGMLVLTPTRELALQIEAECNKYSYKGFKSICVYGGGDRRAQIKRVNSGIDIVIATPGRLNDLQMNELISLRSITYLVLDEADRMLDMGFEPQIMKIILDIRPDRQTVMTSATWPTGVRRLAKSYLKDPMMVYVGTLDLAAVDTVQQTVLVVHEEEKKAYIFDFIHNMEPEDKVLIFVGKKIVADDLSSDLCLQGIAVQSLHGDREQCDREEALQDFKDGRVRILVATDLASRGLDVHDISHVFNFDFPRNIEEYVHRVGRTGRAGRSGVSVTLVTRGDWKVARELIHILERAGQEVPEELVLMAERYDKHQKEKEMLPAKPRGGRTQRGARDGFRRGLNRRF
;
A
#
# COMPACT_ATOMS: atom_id res chain seq x y z
N MET A 1 -50.42 24.32 40.28
CA MET A 1 -50.76 25.51 41.08
C MET A 1 -49.67 26.48 40.81
N SER A 2 -50.06 27.34 40.09
CA SER A 2 -50.12 28.76 39.75
C SER A 2 -48.86 29.24 39.04
N ASP A 3 -48.94 29.49 37.79
CA ASP A 3 -49.40 30.72 37.11
C ASP A 3 -48.47 31.90 37.39
N TRP A 4 -47.86 32.40 36.32
CA TRP A 4 -47.86 33.84 36.00
C TRP A 4 -47.56 34.01 34.49
N GLU A 5 -48.60 34.47 33.79
CA GLU A 5 -48.55 35.02 32.41
C GLU A 5 -48.12 36.52 32.44
N ALA A 6 -47.62 36.88 31.23
CA ALA A 6 -47.72 38.20 30.54
C ALA A 6 -46.84 39.37 31.01
N ASP A 7 -46.05 39.94 30.17
CA ASP A 7 -46.48 41.16 29.43
C ASP A 7 -45.57 41.50 28.23
N CYS A 8 -46.20 42.17 27.27
CA CYS A 8 -45.69 42.55 25.94
C CYS A 8 -44.75 43.77 26.00
N GLY A 9 -43.85 43.85 25.05
CA GLY A 9 -43.09 45.07 24.68
C GLY A 9 -42.52 44.97 23.27
N GLU A 10 -43.22 45.54 22.30
CA GLU A 10 -42.76 45.75 20.92
C GLU A 10 -41.59 46.72 20.93
N ASP A 11 -40.51 46.39 20.25
CA ASP A 11 -39.72 47.40 19.51
C ASP A 11 -39.02 46.79 18.30
N GLY A 12 -39.24 47.42 17.15
CA GLY A 12 -38.84 46.99 15.84
C GLY A 12 -37.37 47.27 15.55
N GLY A 13 -36.68 46.28 15.08
CA GLY A 13 -35.36 46.38 14.48
C GLY A 13 -35.23 45.40 13.31
N SER A 14 -35.34 45.93 12.09
CA SER A 14 -35.23 45.18 10.85
C SER A 14 -33.81 44.61 10.70
N ILE A 15 -33.68 43.30 10.76
CA ILE A 15 -32.46 42.59 10.34
C ILE A 15 -32.73 42.00 8.95
N SER A 16 -32.02 42.54 7.96
CA SER A 16 -32.01 42.10 6.59
C SER A 16 -31.50 40.67 6.48
N LYS A 17 -32.30 39.77 5.88
CA LYS A 17 -31.92 38.44 5.48
C LYS A 17 -30.88 38.49 4.37
N PRO A 18 -29.81 37.65 4.41
CA PRO A 18 -28.92 37.51 3.28
C PRO A 18 -29.65 36.85 2.09
N SER A 19 -29.48 37.44 0.92
CA SER A 19 -30.02 37.00 -0.35
C SER A 19 -29.58 35.58 -0.70
N ARG A 20 -30.56 34.72 -1.00
CA ARG A 20 -30.32 33.43 -1.66
C ARG A 20 -29.69 33.68 -3.02
N VAL A 21 -28.46 33.20 -3.19
CA VAL A 21 -27.86 33.02 -4.50
C VAL A 21 -28.62 31.86 -5.17
N HIS A 22 -29.31 32.19 -6.28
CA HIS A 22 -29.96 31.20 -7.13
C HIS A 22 -28.88 30.29 -7.75
N ALA A 23 -28.82 29.06 -7.34
CA ALA A 23 -28.16 27.98 -8.09
C ALA A 23 -28.92 27.80 -9.40
N ALA A 24 -28.20 27.82 -10.51
CA ALA A 24 -28.74 27.49 -11.84
C ALA A 24 -29.25 26.03 -11.83
N PRO A 25 -30.36 25.73 -12.50
CA PRO A 25 -30.91 24.39 -12.53
C PRO A 25 -29.97 23.44 -13.25
N CYS A 26 -29.60 22.36 -12.57
CA CYS A 26 -28.89 21.20 -13.10
C CYS A 26 -29.68 20.66 -14.31
N THR A 27 -29.07 20.70 -15.49
CA THR A 27 -29.64 20.11 -16.70
C THR A 27 -29.72 18.61 -16.52
N GLN A 28 -30.95 18.07 -16.49
CA GLN A 28 -31.24 16.64 -16.49
C GLN A 28 -30.56 15.97 -17.69
N TRP A 29 -29.69 15.01 -17.40
CA TRP A 29 -29.07 14.12 -18.37
C TRP A 29 -30.15 13.20 -18.94
N LYS A 30 -30.67 13.54 -20.17
CA LYS A 30 -31.55 12.61 -20.92
C LYS A 30 -30.66 11.61 -21.63
N ALA A 31 -30.98 10.32 -21.45
CA ALA A 31 -30.36 9.22 -22.15
C ALA A 31 -30.36 9.45 -23.67
N ALA A 32 -29.19 9.33 -24.28
CA ALA A 32 -29.04 9.40 -25.75
C ALA A 32 -29.54 8.10 -26.39
N SER A 33 -30.86 8.02 -26.67
CA SER A 33 -31.46 6.92 -27.38
C SER A 33 -32.02 7.26 -28.79
N ASP A 34 -31.77 8.50 -29.30
CA ASP A 34 -32.27 8.92 -30.60
C ASP A 34 -31.23 9.59 -31.47
N ILE A 35 -30.21 8.83 -31.94
CA ILE A 35 -29.44 9.24 -33.13
C ILE A 35 -29.25 7.98 -34.04
N SER A 36 -30.29 7.66 -34.79
CA SER A 36 -30.13 6.89 -36.01
C SER A 36 -31.14 7.45 -37.02
N LYS A 37 -30.67 8.27 -37.92
CA LYS A 37 -31.14 8.59 -39.29
C LYS A 37 -31.03 10.08 -39.62
N ALA A 38 -29.92 10.46 -40.22
CA ALA A 38 -29.92 11.44 -41.33
C ALA A 38 -28.56 11.39 -42.02
N GLY A 39 -28.52 10.71 -43.16
CA GLY A 39 -27.49 10.84 -44.16
C GLY A 39 -27.63 12.15 -44.91
N GLY A 40 -26.51 12.88 -45.10
CA GLY A 40 -26.48 14.11 -45.87
C GLY A 40 -25.05 14.42 -46.26
N SER A 41 -24.69 14.00 -47.49
CA SER A 41 -23.53 14.38 -48.25
C SER A 41 -23.47 15.91 -48.44
N PHE A 42 -22.33 16.55 -48.13
CA PHE A 42 -21.85 17.74 -48.86
C PHE A 42 -20.32 17.83 -48.81
N GLY A 43 -19.76 17.90 -50.00
CA GLY A 43 -18.36 18.07 -50.24
C GLY A 43 -17.89 19.53 -50.29
N GLY A 44 -16.59 19.70 -50.12
CA GLY A 44 -15.88 20.71 -50.90
C GLY A 44 -15.23 21.88 -50.16
N LYS A 45 -13.91 21.89 -50.27
CA LYS A 45 -12.97 23.03 -50.43
C LYS A 45 -12.26 23.60 -49.21
N ARG A 46 -10.95 23.24 -49.21
CA ARG A 46 -9.73 24.13 -49.13
C ARG A 46 -9.66 25.23 -48.06
N GLY A 47 -8.59 25.10 -47.25
CA GLY A 47 -7.97 26.25 -46.58
C GLY A 47 -6.73 25.83 -45.79
N GLU A 48 -5.57 26.06 -46.43
CA GLU A 48 -4.22 25.92 -45.86
C GLU A 48 -4.03 26.78 -44.60
N LYS A 49 -3.32 26.23 -43.63
CA LYS A 49 -2.43 26.76 -42.60
C LYS A 49 -2.76 26.25 -41.23
N VAL A 50 -2.20 25.14 -40.88
CA VAL A 50 -1.62 24.84 -39.56
C VAL A 50 -0.72 23.61 -39.73
N GLU A 51 0.44 23.80 -40.37
CA GLU A 51 1.54 22.85 -40.38
C GLU A 51 2.72 23.55 -39.70
N ARG A 52 2.82 23.53 -38.39
CA ARG A 52 4.11 23.76 -37.69
C ARG A 52 4.21 23.20 -36.28
N GLU A 53 3.15 22.70 -35.65
CA GLU A 53 3.25 22.11 -34.29
C GLU A 53 3.11 20.58 -34.23
N GLY A 54 2.74 19.94 -35.32
CA GLY A 54 2.62 18.46 -35.39
C GLY A 54 3.92 17.71 -35.64
N ALA A 55 5.03 18.40 -35.85
CA ALA A 55 6.31 17.73 -36.26
C ALA A 55 7.19 17.30 -35.06
N GLN A 56 6.96 17.82 -33.88
CA GLN A 56 7.79 17.52 -32.70
C GLN A 56 7.37 16.22 -31.99
N TRP A 57 6.10 15.81 -32.13
CA TRP A 57 5.55 14.59 -31.50
C TRP A 57 5.73 13.32 -32.32
N ARG A 58 6.04 13.43 -33.61
CA ARG A 58 6.34 12.23 -34.47
C ARG A 58 7.76 11.73 -34.31
N SER A 59 8.69 12.50 -33.76
CA SER A 59 10.08 12.11 -33.61
C SER A 59 10.34 11.12 -32.45
N TRP A 60 9.43 11.02 -31.49
CA TRP A 60 9.57 10.10 -30.36
C TRP A 60 9.19 8.66 -30.69
N ARG A 61 8.16 8.44 -31.52
CA ARG A 61 7.78 7.10 -31.98
C ARG A 61 8.73 6.46 -32.99
N GLU A 62 9.50 7.25 -33.72
CA GLU A 62 10.49 6.72 -34.63
C GLU A 62 11.85 6.38 -34.01
N ARG A 63 12.15 6.92 -32.80
CA ARG A 63 13.38 6.58 -32.09
C ARG A 63 13.29 5.22 -31.38
N ASP A 64 12.17 4.85 -30.81
CA ASP A 64 12.01 3.53 -30.19
C ASP A 64 11.89 2.38 -31.19
N ARG A 65 11.42 2.65 -32.41
CA ARG A 65 11.43 1.63 -33.48
C ARG A 65 12.78 1.45 -34.19
N LYS A 66 13.72 2.38 -34.03
CA LYS A 66 15.04 2.28 -34.65
C LYS A 66 16.13 1.67 -33.79
N VAL A 67 15.89 1.48 -32.50
CA VAL A 67 16.86 0.83 -31.60
C VAL A 67 16.72 -0.69 -31.58
N ASN A 68 15.64 -1.26 -32.10
CA ASN A 68 15.43 -2.72 -32.10
C ASN A 68 15.51 -3.38 -33.49
N TYR A 69 15.90 -2.66 -34.57
CA TYR A 69 16.18 -3.22 -35.88
C TYR A 69 17.39 -2.54 -36.53
N GLY A 70 18.54 -2.66 -35.91
CA GLY A 70 19.83 -2.22 -36.41
C GLY A 70 20.85 -3.33 -36.46
N ASN A 71 20.96 -3.98 -37.60
CA ASN A 71 22.13 -4.71 -38.10
C ASN A 71 22.64 -5.91 -37.27
N ASN A 72 22.19 -7.08 -37.69
CA ASN A 72 23.09 -8.20 -37.92
C ASN A 72 22.72 -8.94 -39.23
N ARG A 73 22.96 -8.27 -40.34
CA ARG A 73 23.29 -8.96 -41.60
C ARG A 73 24.81 -8.94 -41.67
N GLU A 74 25.38 -10.02 -41.23
CA GLU A 74 26.63 -10.64 -41.66
C GLU A 74 27.11 -11.52 -40.50
N THR A 75 26.66 -12.69 -40.50
CA THR A 75 27.32 -13.99 -40.35
C THR A 75 26.22 -15.04 -40.27
N ARG A 76 25.88 -15.53 -41.46
CA ARG A 76 25.25 -16.81 -41.65
C ARG A 76 26.26 -17.86 -41.14
N ARG A 77 26.43 -17.97 -39.81
CA ARG A 77 27.02 -19.15 -39.22
C ARG A 77 25.95 -20.23 -39.28
N GLU A 78 26.28 -21.25 -40.01
CA GLU A 78 25.58 -22.50 -40.12
C GLU A 78 25.04 -22.95 -38.79
N ARG A 79 23.72 -23.29 -38.73
CA ARG A 79 23.16 -24.02 -37.60
C ARG A 79 23.98 -25.31 -37.49
N PRO A 80 24.70 -25.57 -36.38
CA PRO A 80 25.26 -26.87 -36.16
C PRO A 80 24.10 -27.87 -36.11
N ALA A 81 24.27 -29.00 -36.72
CA ALA A 81 23.36 -30.11 -36.77
C ALA A 81 22.79 -30.37 -35.39
N SER A 82 21.50 -30.73 -35.35
CA SER A 82 20.76 -31.09 -34.15
C SER A 82 21.54 -32.14 -33.34
N THR A 83 22.35 -31.69 -32.40
CA THR A 83 22.93 -32.57 -31.39
C THR A 83 21.78 -33.08 -30.52
N GLN A 84 21.67 -34.39 -30.40
CA GLN A 84 20.70 -35.02 -29.51
C GLN A 84 20.89 -34.45 -28.09
N PRO A 85 19.82 -34.15 -27.36
CA PRO A 85 19.94 -33.66 -25.98
C PRO A 85 20.65 -34.71 -25.14
N LEU A 86 21.56 -34.29 -24.28
CA LEU A 86 22.14 -35.18 -23.27
C LEU A 86 21.09 -35.36 -22.18
N THR A 87 20.70 -36.62 -21.95
CA THR A 87 19.64 -36.98 -20.99
C THR A 87 20.20 -37.84 -19.88
N PHE A 88 19.85 -37.54 -18.62
CA PHE A 88 20.15 -38.38 -17.47
C PHE A 88 19.07 -38.22 -16.39
N THR A 89 18.96 -39.16 -15.47
CA THR A 89 17.98 -39.18 -14.42
C THR A 89 18.56 -38.67 -13.10
N VAL A 90 17.72 -37.98 -12.31
CA VAL A 90 18.04 -37.46 -10.98
C VAL A 90 16.89 -37.80 -10.05
N GLU A 91 17.17 -38.28 -8.85
CA GLU A 91 16.14 -38.50 -7.84
C GLU A 91 15.27 -37.24 -7.59
N ASN A 92 13.97 -37.47 -7.41
CA ASN A 92 13.02 -36.37 -7.17
C ASN A 92 13.36 -35.54 -5.93
N SER A 93 14.03 -36.11 -4.93
CA SER A 93 14.54 -35.43 -3.74
C SER A 93 15.59 -34.34 -4.06
N LEU A 94 16.38 -34.56 -5.11
CA LEU A 94 17.48 -33.69 -5.52
C LEU A 94 17.12 -32.71 -6.63
N ILE A 95 16.00 -32.91 -7.32
CA ILE A 95 15.51 -32.00 -8.37
C ILE A 95 15.32 -30.56 -7.84
N GLY A 96 14.89 -30.43 -6.60
CA GLY A 96 14.73 -29.12 -5.95
C GLY A 96 16.04 -28.32 -5.84
N ARG A 97 17.19 -29.03 -5.73
CA ARG A 97 18.54 -28.40 -5.73
C ARG A 97 18.94 -27.92 -7.09
N VAL A 98 18.61 -28.67 -8.15
CA VAL A 98 18.92 -28.31 -9.55
C VAL A 98 18.08 -27.11 -10.01
N ILE A 99 16.79 -27.07 -9.67
CA ILE A 99 15.89 -25.98 -10.07
C ILE A 99 16.14 -24.73 -9.22
N GLY A 100 16.33 -24.88 -7.91
CA GLY A 100 16.45 -23.77 -6.96
C GLY A 100 15.12 -23.03 -6.71
N ARG A 101 15.09 -22.11 -5.73
CA ARG A 101 13.89 -21.32 -5.41
C ARG A 101 13.51 -20.43 -6.61
N GLY A 102 12.29 -20.64 -7.13
CA GLY A 102 11.78 -19.87 -8.27
C GLY A 102 12.56 -20.05 -9.58
N GLY A 103 13.32 -21.15 -9.71
CA GLY A 103 14.13 -21.43 -10.91
C GLY A 103 15.43 -20.63 -11.00
N ALA A 104 15.91 -20.04 -9.90
CA ALA A 104 17.14 -19.23 -9.90
C ALA A 104 18.36 -20.10 -10.27
N LYS A 105 18.51 -21.27 -9.63
CA LYS A 105 19.70 -22.10 -9.82
C LYS A 105 19.81 -22.69 -11.22
N ILE A 106 18.70 -23.11 -11.83
CA ILE A 106 18.71 -23.61 -13.20
C ILE A 106 19.11 -22.53 -14.19
N ARG A 107 18.70 -21.25 -13.96
CA ARG A 107 19.15 -20.11 -14.79
C ARG A 107 20.65 -19.84 -14.65
N ASP A 108 21.17 -19.89 -13.43
CA ASP A 108 22.62 -19.75 -13.19
C ASP A 108 23.42 -20.87 -13.89
N LEU A 109 22.90 -22.09 -13.91
CA LEU A 109 23.50 -23.21 -14.61
C LEU A 109 23.46 -23.04 -16.14
N GLU A 110 22.35 -22.55 -16.68
CA GLU A 110 22.20 -22.24 -18.11
C GLU A 110 23.14 -21.10 -18.54
N GLU A 111 23.24 -20.05 -17.74
CA GLU A 111 24.11 -18.89 -18.00
C GLU A 111 25.59 -19.28 -17.91
N SER A 112 25.96 -20.07 -16.90
CA SER A 112 27.36 -20.52 -16.69
C SER A 112 27.85 -21.52 -17.73
N SER A 113 26.97 -22.40 -18.24
CA SER A 113 27.31 -23.44 -19.19
C SER A 113 27.09 -23.04 -20.65
N GLY A 114 26.18 -22.09 -20.90
CA GLY A 114 25.71 -21.77 -22.26
C GLY A 114 24.78 -22.84 -22.85
N ALA A 115 24.36 -23.82 -22.05
CA ALA A 115 23.40 -24.85 -22.40
C ALA A 115 22.00 -24.49 -21.99
N ARG A 116 20.98 -25.12 -22.56
CA ARG A 116 19.59 -25.00 -22.14
C ARG A 116 19.17 -26.26 -21.39
N ILE A 117 18.61 -26.13 -20.20
CA ILE A 117 18.31 -27.25 -19.32
C ILE A 117 16.79 -27.37 -19.12
N LYS A 118 16.25 -28.56 -19.39
CA LYS A 118 14.84 -28.88 -19.13
C LYS A 118 14.74 -30.03 -18.16
N VAL A 119 13.92 -29.89 -17.13
CA VAL A 119 13.70 -30.93 -16.12
C VAL A 119 12.24 -31.40 -16.19
N ASN A 120 12.06 -32.69 -16.47
CA ASN A 120 10.77 -33.37 -16.44
C ASN A 120 10.70 -34.19 -15.15
N ARG A 121 9.64 -34.02 -14.34
CA ARG A 121 9.46 -34.81 -13.13
C ARG A 121 8.73 -36.11 -13.47
N GLY A 122 9.28 -37.22 -13.05
CA GLY A 122 8.62 -38.52 -13.04
C GLY A 122 8.10 -38.93 -11.63
N ASP A 123 7.57 -40.12 -11.46
CA ASP A 123 7.00 -40.54 -10.18
C ASP A 123 8.05 -40.78 -9.09
N TYR A 124 9.22 -41.31 -9.44
CA TYR A 124 10.34 -41.60 -8.52
C TYR A 124 11.61 -40.83 -8.88
N GLU A 125 11.92 -40.69 -10.16
CA GLU A 125 13.08 -40.00 -10.69
C GLU A 125 12.63 -38.96 -11.70
N GLY A 126 13.36 -37.86 -11.80
CA GLY A 126 13.14 -36.83 -12.81
C GLY A 126 14.21 -36.87 -13.89
N GLU A 127 13.82 -36.62 -15.12
CA GLU A 127 14.66 -36.61 -16.29
C GLU A 127 15.18 -35.20 -16.55
N VAL A 128 16.49 -35.03 -16.67
CA VAL A 128 17.16 -33.78 -17.01
C VAL A 128 17.67 -33.85 -18.45
N LEU A 129 17.17 -32.94 -19.30
CA LEU A 129 17.57 -32.82 -20.70
C LEU A 129 18.41 -31.55 -20.86
N ILE A 130 19.61 -31.70 -21.41
CA ILE A 130 20.55 -30.59 -21.69
C ILE A 130 20.69 -30.42 -23.19
N PHE A 131 20.36 -29.22 -23.67
CA PHE A 131 20.43 -28.84 -25.06
C PHE A 131 21.58 -27.84 -25.29
N GLY A 132 22.38 -28.02 -26.32
CA GLY A 132 23.49 -27.14 -26.65
C GLY A 132 24.56 -27.80 -27.49
N CYS A 133 25.70 -27.16 -27.70
CA CYS A 133 26.88 -27.80 -28.29
C CYS A 133 27.47 -28.82 -27.26
N HIS A 134 28.25 -29.76 -27.74
CA HIS A 134 28.81 -30.84 -26.89
C HIS A 134 29.54 -30.32 -25.67
N ASP A 135 30.34 -29.27 -25.80
CA ASP A 135 31.09 -28.69 -24.67
C ASP A 135 30.17 -28.00 -23.62
N ALA A 136 29.11 -27.33 -24.10
CA ALA A 136 28.12 -26.72 -23.23
C ALA A 136 27.29 -27.79 -22.47
N GLN A 137 26.92 -28.88 -23.18
CA GLN A 137 26.22 -30.03 -22.56
C GLN A 137 27.09 -30.71 -21.50
N GLN A 138 28.38 -30.92 -21.78
CA GLN A 138 29.31 -31.52 -20.84
C GLN A 138 29.48 -30.64 -19.60
N LYS A 139 29.72 -29.35 -19.80
CA LYS A 139 29.89 -28.39 -18.73
C LYS A 139 28.65 -28.30 -17.83
N ALA A 140 27.44 -28.28 -18.41
CA ALA A 140 26.20 -28.27 -17.66
C ALA A 140 26.01 -29.58 -16.88
N ASN A 141 26.34 -30.74 -17.47
CA ASN A 141 26.28 -32.03 -16.84
C ASN A 141 27.22 -32.13 -15.63
N ASP A 142 28.46 -31.63 -15.77
CA ASP A 142 29.45 -31.63 -14.68
C ASP A 142 29.00 -30.75 -13.51
N LEU A 143 28.49 -29.54 -13.81
CA LEU A 143 27.94 -28.64 -12.81
C LEU A 143 26.71 -29.22 -12.08
N ILE A 144 25.84 -29.94 -12.80
CA ILE A 144 24.69 -30.62 -12.18
C ILE A 144 25.15 -31.81 -11.35
N LYS A 145 26.11 -32.61 -11.82
CA LYS A 145 26.68 -33.71 -11.05
C LYS A 145 27.36 -33.27 -9.77
N GLU A 146 28.07 -32.14 -9.81
CA GLU A 146 28.67 -31.54 -8.61
C GLU A 146 27.59 -31.14 -7.61
N LEU A 147 26.48 -30.53 -8.04
CA LEU A 147 25.35 -30.18 -7.17
C LEU A 147 24.58 -31.39 -6.61
N VAL A 148 24.53 -32.47 -7.35
CA VAL A 148 23.86 -33.72 -6.96
C VAL A 148 24.79 -34.61 -6.17
N GLY A 149 26.11 -34.63 -6.49
CA GLY A 149 27.11 -35.53 -5.88
C GLY A 149 27.64 -35.11 -4.52
N THR A 150 27.35 -33.89 -4.03
CA THR A 150 27.72 -33.42 -2.69
C THR A 150 26.75 -33.87 -1.59
N GLY A 151 26.26 -35.07 -1.67
CA GLY A 151 25.30 -35.71 -0.74
C GLY A 151 25.89 -36.63 0.32
N THR A 152 27.22 -36.67 0.51
CA THR A 152 27.88 -37.29 1.67
C THR A 152 29.10 -36.45 2.04
N ASP A 153 29.02 -35.92 3.26
CA ASP A 153 30.05 -35.25 4.06
C ASP A 153 30.37 -33.76 3.84
N ASN A 154 30.08 -33.04 4.95
CA ASN A 154 30.80 -31.90 5.53
C ASN A 154 30.66 -30.48 4.91
N GLY A 155 29.98 -29.66 5.71
CA GLY A 155 30.40 -28.33 6.19
C GLY A 155 30.63 -27.22 5.16
N PRO A 156 30.17 -26.01 5.49
CA PRO A 156 30.35 -24.86 4.61
C PRO A 156 31.73 -24.24 4.82
N ASP A 157 32.57 -24.25 3.80
CA ASP A 157 33.65 -23.28 3.76
C ASP A 157 34.11 -23.00 2.31
N LEU A 158 34.30 -21.68 2.10
CA LEU A 158 35.25 -21.05 1.19
C LEU A 158 34.92 -20.98 -0.30
N LEU A 159 34.62 -19.76 -0.72
CA LEU A 159 35.30 -19.13 -1.86
C LEU A 159 35.07 -17.61 -1.86
N PHE A 160 35.94 -16.87 -1.18
CA PHE A 160 36.31 -15.54 -1.64
C PHE A 160 37.83 -15.42 -1.70
N GLY A 161 38.29 -15.12 -2.90
CA GLY A 161 39.67 -15.09 -3.29
C GLY A 161 40.50 -14.00 -2.61
N ARG A 162 41.74 -14.38 -2.42
CA ARG A 162 42.88 -13.59 -2.00
C ARG A 162 43.04 -12.26 -2.73
N VAL A 163 43.30 -11.20 -1.98
CA VAL A 163 44.36 -10.24 -2.31
C VAL A 163 45.14 -9.96 -1.05
N SER A 164 46.42 -10.20 -1.15
CA SER A 164 47.48 -10.04 -0.16
C SER A 164 47.85 -8.57 0.05
N SER A 165 48.10 -8.17 1.29
CA SER A 165 49.33 -7.43 1.63
C SER A 165 49.45 -7.33 3.15
N GLY A 166 50.63 -7.69 3.60
CA GLY A 166 51.02 -7.92 4.99
C GLY A 166 51.14 -6.68 5.83
N LEU A 167 51.23 -6.97 7.13
CA LEU A 167 52.23 -6.45 8.05
C LEU A 167 52.09 -7.15 9.41
N ARG A 168 53.22 -7.53 9.93
CA ARG A 168 53.44 -8.24 11.20
C ARG A 168 53.10 -7.38 12.40
N SER A 169 52.59 -7.98 13.48
CA SER A 169 53.25 -7.84 14.80
C SER A 169 52.66 -8.85 15.79
N ASP A 170 53.59 -9.45 16.51
CA ASP A 170 53.47 -10.47 17.52
C ASP A 170 52.67 -10.00 18.75
N SER A 171 51.86 -10.86 19.32
CA SER A 171 51.82 -11.04 20.77
C SER A 171 51.12 -12.36 21.14
N CYS A 172 51.90 -13.15 21.82
CA CYS A 172 51.63 -14.40 22.48
C CYS A 172 50.51 -14.31 23.50
N TRP A 173 49.51 -15.20 23.44
CA TRP A 173 48.77 -15.63 24.61
C TRP A 173 48.50 -17.13 24.54
N SER A 174 48.99 -17.78 25.55
CA SER A 174 49.05 -19.22 25.78
C SER A 174 47.67 -19.88 25.83
N ALA A 175 47.58 -20.99 25.13
CA ALA A 175 46.48 -21.94 25.24
C ALA A 175 46.58 -22.72 26.56
N SER A 176 45.58 -22.68 27.39
CA SER A 176 45.35 -23.65 28.45
C SER A 176 43.84 -23.93 28.58
N ALA A 177 43.48 -25.12 28.17
CA ALA A 177 42.42 -25.97 28.67
C ALA A 177 41.05 -25.35 28.97
N LEU A 178 40.11 -25.68 28.07
CA LEU A 178 38.81 -26.25 28.44
C LEU A 178 38.24 -27.00 27.21
N GLN A 179 38.44 -28.29 27.18
CA GLN A 179 37.71 -29.22 26.32
C GLN A 179 36.26 -29.22 26.79
N ALA A 180 35.45 -28.34 26.17
CA ALA A 180 34.01 -28.55 26.13
C ALA A 180 33.67 -29.32 24.83
N SER A 181 33.25 -30.51 24.96
CA SER A 181 32.79 -31.42 23.91
C SER A 181 31.76 -30.67 23.00
N ALA A 182 32.08 -30.56 21.71
CA ALA A 182 31.15 -30.11 20.70
C ALA A 182 29.91 -31.01 20.72
N PRO A 183 28.69 -30.45 20.78
CA PRO A 183 27.48 -31.28 20.68
C PRO A 183 27.37 -31.83 19.26
N SER A 184 27.21 -33.13 19.15
CA SER A 184 26.99 -33.86 17.91
C SER A 184 25.72 -33.33 17.18
N LEU A 185 25.88 -32.86 15.96
CA LEU A 185 24.85 -32.27 15.09
C LEU A 185 23.85 -33.28 14.51
N SER A 186 23.44 -34.32 15.25
CA SER A 186 22.49 -35.31 14.77
C SER A 186 21.30 -35.62 15.68
N ALA A 187 21.03 -34.79 16.69
CA ALA A 187 19.79 -34.91 17.43
C ALA A 187 18.63 -34.26 16.66
N PRO A 188 17.49 -34.93 16.48
CA PRO A 188 16.31 -34.31 15.86
C PRO A 188 15.91 -33.10 16.68
N ILE A 189 15.54 -32.01 15.96
CA ILE A 189 15.10 -30.78 16.59
C ILE A 189 13.86 -31.08 17.45
N ASP A 190 14.02 -30.92 18.77
CA ASP A 190 12.89 -31.07 19.70
C ASP A 190 12.02 -29.82 19.67
N TRP A 191 11.00 -29.85 18.84
CA TRP A 191 10.04 -28.78 18.68
C TRP A 191 9.23 -28.49 19.95
N ASN A 192 9.07 -29.49 20.84
CA ASN A 192 8.34 -29.30 22.10
C ASN A 192 9.20 -28.52 23.09
N ALA A 193 10.48 -28.89 23.23
CA ALA A 193 11.42 -28.13 24.04
C ALA A 193 11.58 -26.69 23.57
N ILE A 194 11.54 -26.44 22.25
CA ILE A 194 11.57 -25.08 21.69
C ILE A 194 10.30 -24.30 22.06
N ARG A 195 9.13 -24.93 22.01
CA ARG A 195 7.85 -24.28 22.39
C ARG A 195 7.79 -23.97 23.88
N GLU A 196 8.19 -24.89 24.73
CA GLU A 196 8.22 -24.72 26.19
C GLU A 196 9.22 -23.65 26.65
N ASN A 197 10.35 -23.55 25.96
CA ASN A 197 11.38 -22.55 26.27
C ASN A 197 11.26 -21.25 25.46
N ARG A 198 10.19 -21.07 24.69
CA ARG A 198 10.01 -19.88 23.82
C ARG A 198 10.16 -18.57 24.60
N GLU A 199 9.52 -18.46 25.76
CA GLU A 199 9.59 -17.26 26.60
C GLU A 199 11.01 -16.98 27.09
N LYS A 200 11.77 -18.03 27.46
CA LYS A 200 13.18 -17.89 27.87
C LYS A 200 14.05 -17.38 26.71
N TYR A 201 13.85 -17.92 25.49
CA TYR A 201 14.60 -17.47 24.32
C TYR A 201 14.25 -16.02 23.95
N GLU A 202 12.99 -15.61 24.06
CA GLU A 202 12.57 -14.24 23.85
C GLU A 202 13.18 -13.28 24.90
N LEU A 203 13.19 -13.67 26.17
CA LEU A 203 13.84 -12.91 27.23
C LEU A 203 15.34 -12.75 26.99
N LEU A 204 16.04 -13.84 26.64
CA LEU A 204 17.47 -13.81 26.33
C LEU A 204 17.76 -12.94 25.10
N LYS A 205 16.91 -12.98 24.06
CA LYS A 205 17.03 -12.15 22.85
C LYS A 205 17.08 -10.66 23.19
N TRP A 206 16.37 -10.24 24.23
CA TRP A 206 16.18 -8.82 24.55
C TRP A 206 16.81 -8.39 25.89
N GLN A 207 17.58 -9.27 26.54
CA GLN A 207 18.17 -9.03 27.86
C GLN A 207 19.15 -7.86 27.92
N ASP A 208 19.88 -7.59 26.82
CA ASP A 208 20.92 -6.57 26.72
C ASP A 208 20.39 -5.21 26.25
N LEU A 209 19.05 -5.05 26.09
CA LEU A 209 18.48 -3.78 25.65
C LEU A 209 18.46 -2.74 26.77
N PRO A 210 18.85 -1.49 26.46
CA PRO A 210 18.76 -0.41 27.41
C PRO A 210 17.29 -0.07 27.72
N PRO A 211 17.01 0.49 28.91
CA PRO A 211 15.67 0.88 29.31
C PRO A 211 15.10 1.92 28.33
N LEU A 212 13.78 1.86 28.13
CA LEU A 212 13.03 2.73 27.24
C LEU A 212 12.25 3.76 28.03
N LYS A 213 12.41 5.05 27.71
CA LYS A 213 11.57 6.13 28.22
C LYS A 213 10.43 6.39 27.23
N LYS A 214 9.19 6.46 27.70
CA LYS A 214 8.00 6.65 26.85
C LYS A 214 7.19 7.90 27.21
N ASN A 215 7.17 8.30 28.47
CA ASN A 215 6.37 9.45 28.90
C ASN A 215 7.14 10.75 28.74
N PHE A 216 6.62 11.62 27.88
CA PHE A 216 7.13 12.94 27.55
C PHE A 216 6.06 14.04 27.69
N TYR A 217 4.82 13.66 28.05
CA TYR A 217 3.72 14.59 28.23
C TYR A 217 3.74 15.21 29.61
N THR A 218 3.51 16.49 29.63
CA THR A 218 3.18 17.23 30.85
C THR A 218 1.95 18.04 30.51
N GLU A 219 0.86 17.74 31.18
CA GLU A 219 -0.41 18.45 30.97
C GLU A 219 -0.27 19.88 31.52
N GLU A 220 -0.61 20.87 30.71
CA GLU A 220 -0.64 22.28 31.12
C GLU A 220 -1.88 22.54 32.01
N ASP A 221 -1.76 23.49 32.94
CA ASP A 221 -2.81 23.85 33.89
C ASP A 221 -4.14 24.24 33.19
N CYS A 222 -4.07 24.85 32.02
CA CYS A 222 -5.25 25.23 31.25
C CYS A 222 -5.97 23.99 30.69
N VAL A 223 -5.26 22.90 30.40
CA VAL A 223 -5.83 21.66 29.88
C VAL A 223 -6.45 20.84 31.05
N SER A 224 -5.73 20.74 32.17
CA SER A 224 -6.20 19.96 33.35
C SER A 224 -7.43 20.56 34.01
N LYS A 225 -7.66 21.87 33.92
CA LYS A 225 -8.80 22.58 34.53
C LYS A 225 -10.08 22.55 33.68
N ARG A 226 -10.05 22.00 32.46
CA ARG A 226 -11.25 21.87 31.61
C ARG A 226 -12.27 20.93 32.22
N SER A 227 -13.54 21.32 32.17
CA SER A 227 -14.60 20.45 32.65
C SER A 227 -14.88 19.28 31.71
N VAL A 228 -15.40 18.19 32.21
CA VAL A 228 -15.79 17.02 31.43
C VAL A 228 -16.81 17.38 30.34
N GLU A 229 -17.71 18.33 30.66
CA GLU A 229 -18.74 18.82 29.75
C GLU A 229 -18.11 19.62 28.58
N GLU A 230 -17.22 20.55 28.89
CA GLU A 230 -16.47 21.33 27.88
C GLU A 230 -15.71 20.38 26.94
N ILE A 231 -15.01 19.37 27.46
CA ILE A 231 -14.26 18.43 26.65
C ILE A 231 -15.20 17.59 25.77
N ARG A 232 -16.34 17.16 26.29
CA ARG A 232 -17.35 16.38 25.56
C ARG A 232 -17.93 17.21 24.41
N ASP A 233 -18.31 18.45 24.68
CA ASP A 233 -18.92 19.34 23.69
C ASP A 233 -17.88 19.72 22.62
N TRP A 234 -16.64 20.01 23.03
CA TRP A 234 -15.55 20.25 22.09
C TRP A 234 -15.28 19.05 21.18
N ARG A 235 -15.24 17.81 21.71
CA ARG A 235 -15.10 16.59 20.91
C ARG A 235 -16.23 16.43 19.90
N LYS A 236 -17.46 16.77 20.29
CA LYS A 236 -18.63 16.73 19.39
C LYS A 236 -18.52 17.74 18.26
N GLU A 237 -18.12 18.97 18.56
CA GLU A 237 -17.93 20.04 17.56
C GLU A 237 -16.76 19.78 16.62
N ASN A 238 -15.74 19.05 17.09
CA ASN A 238 -14.55 18.71 16.29
C ASN A 238 -14.67 17.31 15.67
N ASN A 239 -15.67 17.11 14.83
CA ASN A 239 -15.95 15.90 14.06
C ASN A 239 -16.23 14.67 14.95
N ASN A 240 -17.02 14.81 16.02
CA ASN A 240 -17.44 13.71 16.88
C ASN A 240 -16.26 12.79 17.29
N ILE A 241 -15.24 13.36 17.92
CA ILE A 241 -14.11 12.58 18.40
C ILE A 241 -14.57 11.58 19.47
N PHE A 242 -14.35 10.30 19.21
CA PHE A 242 -14.58 9.23 20.18
C PHE A 242 -13.22 8.67 20.64
N VAL A 243 -13.08 8.42 21.94
CA VAL A 243 -11.87 7.85 22.53
C VAL A 243 -12.25 6.70 23.43
N ASP A 244 -11.58 5.56 23.28
CA ASP A 244 -11.77 4.39 24.16
C ASP A 244 -10.41 3.82 24.56
N ASP A 245 -10.32 3.35 25.80
CA ASP A 245 -9.18 2.59 26.29
C ASP A 245 -9.45 1.09 26.06
N LEU A 246 -8.69 0.47 25.16
CA LEU A 246 -8.88 -0.95 24.82
C LEU A 246 -8.19 -1.90 25.82
N LYS A 247 -7.69 -1.40 26.95
CA LYS A 247 -7.17 -2.23 28.03
C LYS A 247 -8.30 -3.06 28.64
N GLU A 248 -8.10 -4.37 28.75
CA GLU A 248 -9.14 -5.29 29.22
C GLU A 248 -9.45 -5.10 30.71
N GLU A 249 -8.43 -4.84 31.53
CA GLU A 249 -8.59 -4.63 32.98
C GLU A 249 -7.95 -3.31 33.42
N GLY A 250 -8.64 -2.58 34.31
CA GLY A 250 -8.15 -1.33 34.89
C GLY A 250 -8.03 -0.21 33.82
N LYS A 251 -9.17 0.22 33.26
CA LYS A 251 -9.23 1.33 32.31
C LYS A 251 -8.56 2.58 32.86
N ARG A 252 -7.74 3.20 32.02
CA ARG A 252 -6.98 4.41 32.34
C ARG A 252 -7.84 5.65 32.08
N ALA A 253 -7.53 6.74 32.75
CA ALA A 253 -8.11 8.03 32.43
C ALA A 253 -7.74 8.43 30.98
N ILE A 254 -8.71 8.89 30.23
CA ILE A 254 -8.51 9.38 28.87
C ILE A 254 -7.88 10.77 28.96
N PRO A 255 -6.68 11.00 28.39
CA PRO A 255 -6.04 12.32 28.39
C PRO A 255 -6.93 13.37 27.72
N ASN A 256 -6.93 14.58 28.28
CA ASN A 256 -7.68 15.69 27.73
C ASN A 256 -7.11 16.12 26.37
N PRO A 257 -7.94 16.53 25.40
CA PRO A 257 -7.46 17.03 24.13
C PRO A 257 -6.76 18.38 24.28
N VAL A 258 -5.75 18.65 23.45
CA VAL A 258 -5.10 19.94 23.35
C VAL A 258 -5.76 20.78 22.24
N TYR A 259 -6.04 22.04 22.50
CA TYR A 259 -6.69 22.95 21.53
C TYR A 259 -5.69 23.74 20.72
N THR A 260 -4.49 23.90 21.24
CA THR A 260 -3.41 24.66 20.61
C THR A 260 -2.10 23.84 20.54
N PHE A 261 -1.24 24.17 19.60
CA PHE A 261 0.10 23.57 19.51
C PHE A 261 0.94 23.82 20.76
N LYS A 262 0.76 25.00 21.39
CA LYS A 262 1.50 25.38 22.61
C LYS A 262 1.18 24.43 23.76
N GLU A 263 -0.06 24.03 23.94
CA GLU A 263 -0.47 23.08 25.00
C GLU A 263 0.22 21.71 24.86
N ALA A 264 0.55 21.30 23.63
CA ALA A 264 1.24 20.03 23.38
C ALA A 264 2.77 20.16 23.41
N PHE A 265 3.33 21.27 22.89
CA PHE A 265 4.74 21.38 22.53
C PHE A 265 5.47 22.57 23.12
N ALA A 266 4.92 23.28 24.14
CA ALA A 266 5.59 24.45 24.75
C ALA A 266 7.01 24.13 25.25
N ARG A 267 7.27 22.89 25.68
CA ARG A 267 8.58 22.41 26.15
C ARG A 267 9.55 22.01 25.02
N TYR A 268 9.10 22.04 23.78
CA TYR A 268 9.85 21.60 22.60
C TYR A 268 9.96 22.74 21.58
N PRO A 269 10.79 23.78 21.85
CA PRO A 269 10.85 25.00 21.01
C PRO A 269 11.19 24.68 19.55
N GLY A 270 12.05 23.71 19.26
CA GLY A 270 12.37 23.34 17.88
C GLY A 270 11.18 22.72 17.10
N ILE A 271 10.25 22.09 17.79
CA ILE A 271 8.97 21.65 17.17
C ILE A 271 8.08 22.85 16.92
N MET A 272 7.95 23.77 17.90
CA MET A 272 7.15 24.98 17.78
C MET A 272 7.62 25.90 16.63
N GLU A 273 8.93 26.09 16.51
CA GLU A 273 9.54 26.85 15.40
C GLU A 273 9.18 26.28 14.04
N ASN A 274 9.23 24.94 13.90
CA ASN A 274 8.83 24.28 12.66
C ASN A 274 7.34 24.47 12.35
N ILE A 275 6.47 24.36 13.35
CA ILE A 275 5.03 24.56 13.18
C ILE A 275 4.72 26.01 12.73
N ILE A 276 5.35 26.99 13.36
CA ILE A 276 5.20 28.42 13.04
C ILE A 276 5.71 28.69 11.62
N ARG A 277 6.88 28.15 11.25
CA ARG A 277 7.46 28.30 9.92
C ARG A 277 6.57 27.76 8.81
N VAL A 278 5.85 26.67 9.07
CA VAL A 278 4.90 26.08 8.12
C VAL A 278 3.58 26.83 8.05
N GLY A 279 3.24 27.62 9.09
CA GLY A 279 2.08 28.53 9.10
C GLY A 279 0.77 27.89 9.58
N PHE A 280 0.82 26.76 10.29
CA PHE A 280 -0.38 26.17 10.87
C PHE A 280 -0.93 27.02 12.00
N GLN A 281 -2.26 27.22 12.01
CA GLN A 281 -2.95 28.06 13.00
C GLN A 281 -3.42 27.25 14.21
N LYS A 282 -3.96 26.06 13.99
CA LYS A 282 -4.48 25.18 15.03
C LYS A 282 -4.28 23.70 14.67
N PRO A 283 -4.22 22.79 15.67
CA PRO A 283 -4.19 21.35 15.44
C PRO A 283 -5.47 20.86 14.75
N THR A 284 -5.35 19.77 14.00
CA THR A 284 -6.52 19.04 13.51
C THR A 284 -7.15 18.19 14.63
N PRO A 285 -8.44 17.79 14.52
CA PRO A 285 -9.11 16.99 15.55
C PRO A 285 -8.35 15.74 15.98
N ILE A 286 -7.79 14.98 15.01
CA ILE A 286 -6.99 13.78 15.33
C ILE A 286 -5.69 14.15 16.06
N GLN A 287 -5.01 15.22 15.70
CA GLN A 287 -3.79 15.70 16.33
C GLN A 287 -4.05 16.13 17.77
N SER A 288 -5.11 16.92 17.98
CA SER A 288 -5.51 17.42 19.28
C SER A 288 -5.69 16.31 20.33
N GLN A 289 -6.28 15.21 19.92
CA GLN A 289 -6.52 14.09 20.84
C GLN A 289 -5.37 13.08 20.87
N ALA A 290 -4.66 12.86 19.75
CA ALA A 290 -3.59 11.87 19.68
C ALA A 290 -2.33 12.29 20.45
N TRP A 291 -1.93 13.57 20.40
CA TRP A 291 -0.68 14.02 21.02
C TRP A 291 -0.61 13.79 22.52
N PRO A 292 -1.62 14.12 23.35
CA PRO A 292 -1.60 13.79 24.77
C PRO A 292 -1.42 12.31 25.03
N ILE A 293 -2.04 11.44 24.24
CA ILE A 293 -1.96 9.99 24.37
C ILE A 293 -0.57 9.48 24.02
N VAL A 294 -0.07 9.86 22.83
CA VAL A 294 1.21 9.37 22.32
C VAL A 294 2.39 9.90 23.14
N LEU A 295 2.37 11.19 23.52
CA LEU A 295 3.38 11.79 24.37
C LEU A 295 3.39 11.21 25.80
N SER A 296 2.25 10.71 26.28
CA SER A 296 2.18 9.95 27.55
C SER A 296 2.78 8.54 27.46
N GLY A 297 3.21 8.13 26.28
CA GLY A 297 3.86 6.84 26.05
C GLY A 297 2.91 5.68 25.84
N LEU A 298 1.64 5.94 25.57
CA LEU A 298 0.62 4.94 25.30
C LEU A 298 0.64 4.58 23.80
N ASP A 299 0.32 3.33 23.51
CA ASP A 299 0.08 2.91 22.15
C ASP A 299 -1.25 3.50 21.65
N LEU A 300 -1.29 3.91 20.38
CA LEU A 300 -2.44 4.60 19.80
C LEU A 300 -2.97 3.86 18.57
N ILE A 301 -4.29 3.77 18.48
CA ILE A 301 -5.02 3.48 17.24
C ILE A 301 -5.74 4.75 16.83
N GLY A 302 -5.29 5.38 15.75
CA GLY A 302 -5.88 6.59 15.20
C GLY A 302 -6.71 6.30 13.95
N ILE A 303 -8.02 6.40 14.06
CA ILE A 303 -8.94 6.18 12.95
C ILE A 303 -9.50 7.52 12.49
N ALA A 304 -9.18 7.92 11.28
CA ALA A 304 -9.66 9.15 10.68
C ALA A 304 -9.51 9.09 9.16
N GLN A 305 -10.28 9.86 8.44
CA GLN A 305 -10.21 9.95 6.98
C GLN A 305 -8.82 10.35 6.48
N THR A 306 -8.51 10.08 5.21
CA THR A 306 -7.26 10.52 4.59
C THR A 306 -7.25 12.06 4.47
N GLY A 307 -6.06 12.68 4.65
CA GLY A 307 -5.93 14.15 4.59
C GLY A 307 -6.26 14.89 5.89
N THR A 308 -6.61 14.20 6.98
CA THR A 308 -6.95 14.82 8.28
C THR A 308 -5.74 15.13 9.17
N GLY A 309 -4.51 14.96 8.66
CA GLY A 309 -3.29 15.29 9.42
C GLY A 309 -2.76 14.17 10.32
N LYS A 310 -3.11 12.90 10.05
CA LYS A 310 -2.60 11.72 10.78
C LYS A 310 -1.07 11.65 10.80
N THR A 311 -0.41 12.05 9.72
CA THR A 311 1.05 12.00 9.61
C THR A 311 1.73 12.79 10.73
N LEU A 312 1.32 14.02 10.99
CA LEU A 312 1.89 14.83 12.06
C LEU A 312 1.45 14.36 13.46
N ALA A 313 0.31 13.67 13.55
CA ALA A 313 -0.14 13.11 14.81
C ALA A 313 0.86 12.07 15.37
N TYR A 314 1.59 11.35 14.52
CA TYR A 314 2.62 10.42 14.95
C TYR A 314 4.07 10.92 14.75
N LEU A 315 4.36 11.77 13.74
CA LEU A 315 5.73 12.22 13.48
C LEU A 315 6.27 13.14 14.57
N LEU A 316 5.53 14.16 14.98
CA LEU A 316 6.01 15.12 15.97
C LEU A 316 6.29 14.48 17.33
N PRO A 317 5.40 13.64 17.90
CA PRO A 317 5.73 12.85 19.07
C PRO A 317 6.87 11.86 18.84
N GLY A 318 6.99 11.26 17.65
CA GLY A 318 8.09 10.35 17.30
C GLY A 318 9.44 11.02 17.34
N PHE A 319 9.56 12.27 16.89
CA PHE A 319 10.80 13.04 16.99
C PHE A 319 11.19 13.30 18.47
N ILE A 320 10.22 13.67 19.30
CA ILE A 320 10.42 13.87 20.74
C ILE A 320 10.83 12.56 21.41
N HIS A 321 10.14 11.47 21.05
CA HIS A 321 10.43 10.14 21.56
C HIS A 321 11.88 9.73 21.27
N MET A 322 12.35 9.90 20.03
CA MET A 322 13.73 9.57 19.66
C MET A 322 14.78 10.44 20.34
N ASP A 323 14.49 11.73 20.49
CA ASP A 323 15.41 12.69 21.10
C ASP A 323 15.62 12.45 22.60
N GLN A 324 14.57 12.05 23.30
CA GLN A 324 14.54 11.92 24.75
C GLN A 324 14.92 10.51 25.26
N GLN A 325 15.41 9.61 24.36
CA GLN A 325 15.85 8.28 24.79
C GLN A 325 17.15 8.33 25.59
N PRO A 326 17.31 7.42 26.59
CA PRO A 326 18.54 7.34 27.40
C PRO A 326 19.80 7.03 26.58
N VAL A 327 19.66 6.27 25.48
CA VAL A 327 20.79 5.95 24.59
C VAL A 327 21.01 7.08 23.61
N PRO A 328 22.17 7.75 23.63
CA PRO A 328 22.53 8.78 22.68
C PRO A 328 22.49 8.25 21.23
N ARG A 329 22.25 9.16 20.28
CA ARG A 329 22.12 8.85 18.86
C ARG A 329 23.33 8.09 18.30
N ASP A 330 24.53 8.51 18.66
CA ASP A 330 25.80 7.95 18.21
C ASP A 330 26.10 6.54 18.76
N LYS A 331 25.40 6.13 19.82
CA LYS A 331 25.54 4.81 20.44
C LYS A 331 24.45 3.83 20.03
N ARG A 332 23.51 4.22 19.18
CA ARG A 332 22.47 3.32 18.66
C ARG A 332 23.03 2.43 17.57
N SER A 333 22.69 1.16 17.61
CA SER A 333 23.09 0.17 16.60
C SER A 333 22.28 0.23 15.29
N GLY A 334 21.34 1.17 15.17
CA GLY A 334 20.44 1.31 14.00
C GLY A 334 19.40 2.43 14.21
N PRO A 335 18.38 2.50 13.34
CA PRO A 335 17.33 3.51 13.41
C PRO A 335 16.51 3.39 14.68
N GLY A 336 16.02 4.52 15.20
CA GLY A 336 15.14 4.56 16.38
C GLY A 336 13.65 4.52 16.06
N MET A 337 13.28 4.93 14.84
CA MET A 337 11.90 5.00 14.39
C MET A 337 11.71 4.24 13.07
N LEU A 338 10.64 3.48 12.98
CA LEU A 338 10.19 2.82 11.76
C LEU A 338 8.75 3.20 11.46
N VAL A 339 8.51 3.63 10.21
CA VAL A 339 7.17 3.85 9.67
C VAL A 339 6.94 2.83 8.55
N LEU A 340 5.97 1.95 8.70
CA LEU A 340 5.53 1.02 7.66
C LEU A 340 4.35 1.61 6.90
N THR A 341 4.41 1.59 5.59
CA THR A 341 3.40 2.12 4.67
C THR A 341 3.06 1.11 3.58
N PRO A 342 1.84 1.12 3.05
CA PRO A 342 1.45 0.19 1.98
C PRO A 342 2.12 0.51 0.63
N THR A 343 2.43 1.79 0.35
CA THR A 343 2.86 2.23 -0.98
C THR A 343 4.14 3.07 -0.92
N ARG A 344 4.84 3.11 -2.06
CA ARG A 344 6.07 3.90 -2.24
C ARG A 344 5.79 5.39 -2.20
N GLU A 345 4.70 5.78 -2.83
CA GLU A 345 4.26 7.17 -2.96
C GLU A 345 3.99 7.76 -1.57
N LEU A 346 3.30 7.01 -0.70
CA LEU A 346 3.09 7.42 0.70
C LEU A 346 4.40 7.46 1.47
N ALA A 347 5.32 6.51 1.25
CA ALA A 347 6.64 6.53 1.89
C ALA A 347 7.42 7.80 1.53
N LEU A 348 7.45 8.17 0.25
CA LEU A 348 8.11 9.40 -0.24
C LEU A 348 7.44 10.66 0.32
N GLN A 349 6.12 10.68 0.44
CA GLN A 349 5.37 11.76 1.04
C GLN A 349 5.76 11.95 2.52
N ILE A 350 5.82 10.87 3.29
CA ILE A 350 6.22 10.93 4.70
C ILE A 350 7.69 11.37 4.84
N GLU A 351 8.60 10.93 3.94
CA GLU A 351 9.99 11.40 3.92
C GLU A 351 10.06 12.92 3.65
N ALA A 352 9.24 13.42 2.72
CA ALA A 352 9.13 14.86 2.45
C ALA A 352 8.64 15.63 3.69
N GLU A 353 7.64 15.11 4.40
CA GLU A 353 7.17 15.70 5.66
C GLU A 353 8.27 15.62 6.74
N CYS A 354 9.00 14.51 6.90
CA CYS A 354 10.13 14.43 7.82
C CYS A 354 11.19 15.52 7.54
N ASN A 355 11.51 15.75 6.27
CA ASN A 355 12.47 16.77 5.85
C ASN A 355 11.95 18.20 6.08
N LYS A 356 10.66 18.41 5.86
CA LYS A 356 9.98 19.69 6.08
C LYS A 356 10.02 20.12 7.55
N TYR A 357 9.84 19.17 8.48
CA TYR A 357 9.87 19.44 9.92
C TYR A 357 11.23 19.15 10.57
N SER A 358 12.30 19.02 9.81
CA SER A 358 13.66 18.74 10.25
C SER A 358 13.93 19.05 11.74
N TYR A 359 14.01 18.02 12.59
CA TYR A 359 14.22 18.17 14.03
C TYR A 359 15.59 17.59 14.41
N LYS A 360 16.43 18.40 15.04
CA LYS A 360 17.77 18.03 15.53
C LYS A 360 18.64 17.26 14.51
N GLY A 361 18.42 17.49 13.20
CA GLY A 361 19.18 16.85 12.13
C GLY A 361 18.97 15.33 12.04
N PHE A 362 17.80 14.82 12.43
CA PHE A 362 17.45 13.43 12.19
C PHE A 362 17.43 13.12 10.69
N LYS A 363 18.03 12.00 10.31
CA LYS A 363 18.12 11.52 8.93
C LYS A 363 17.06 10.48 8.67
N SER A 364 16.23 10.71 7.67
CA SER A 364 15.24 9.75 7.20
C SER A 364 15.65 9.09 5.90
N ILE A 365 15.13 7.89 5.65
CA ILE A 365 15.28 7.17 4.39
C ILE A 365 13.99 6.46 4.03
N CYS A 366 13.64 6.49 2.74
CA CYS A 366 12.65 5.61 2.15
C CYS A 366 13.27 4.30 1.66
N VAL A 367 12.63 3.17 2.05
CA VAL A 367 13.01 1.81 1.66
C VAL A 367 11.81 1.14 0.98
N TYR A 368 11.84 1.03 -0.35
CA TYR A 368 10.72 0.49 -1.13
C TYR A 368 11.19 -0.33 -2.34
N GLY A 369 10.33 -1.21 -2.82
CA GLY A 369 10.61 -2.05 -3.98
C GLY A 369 10.53 -1.26 -5.30
N GLY A 370 11.32 -1.64 -6.33
CA GLY A 370 11.37 -0.97 -7.64
C GLY A 370 12.32 0.22 -7.72
N GLY A 371 12.80 0.77 -6.59
CA GLY A 371 13.89 1.73 -6.58
C GLY A 371 15.25 1.05 -6.54
N ASP A 372 16.33 1.85 -6.73
CA ASP A 372 17.71 1.36 -6.70
C ASP A 372 18.06 0.76 -5.33
N ARG A 373 18.19 -0.56 -5.29
CA ARG A 373 18.54 -1.32 -4.09
C ARG A 373 19.91 -0.95 -3.54
N ARG A 374 20.90 -0.71 -4.42
CA ARG A 374 22.27 -0.40 -4.00
C ARG A 374 22.36 0.98 -3.37
N ALA A 375 21.67 1.97 -3.93
CA ALA A 375 21.60 3.30 -3.36
C ALA A 375 20.88 3.29 -1.99
N GLN A 376 19.81 2.52 -1.84
CA GLN A 376 19.12 2.38 -0.55
C GLN A 376 20.04 1.75 0.51
N ILE A 377 20.76 0.66 0.19
CA ILE A 377 21.72 0.03 1.11
C ILE A 377 22.84 1.02 1.50
N LYS A 378 23.39 1.77 0.54
CA LYS A 378 24.42 2.78 0.82
C LYS A 378 23.92 3.85 1.78
N ARG A 379 22.69 4.33 1.62
CA ARG A 379 22.06 5.31 2.52
C ARG A 379 21.83 4.71 3.92
N VAL A 380 21.32 3.46 4.01
CA VAL A 380 21.14 2.75 5.29
C VAL A 380 22.47 2.70 6.08
N ASN A 381 23.56 2.34 5.40
CA ASN A 381 24.89 2.22 6.02
C ASN A 381 25.53 3.57 6.39
N SER A 382 24.99 4.70 5.90
CA SER A 382 25.51 6.04 6.24
C SER A 382 25.04 6.58 7.59
N GLY A 383 24.29 5.77 8.36
CA GLY A 383 23.71 6.16 9.65
C GLY A 383 22.40 6.93 9.48
N ILE A 384 21.32 6.28 9.82
CA ILE A 384 19.94 6.78 9.70
C ILE A 384 19.23 6.68 11.04
N ASP A 385 18.27 7.58 11.27
CA ASP A 385 17.47 7.63 12.48
C ASP A 385 16.06 7.11 12.25
N ILE A 386 15.50 7.38 11.05
CA ILE A 386 14.13 7.10 10.69
C ILE A 386 14.12 6.28 9.41
N VAL A 387 13.45 5.14 9.44
CA VAL A 387 13.16 4.33 8.25
C VAL A 387 11.69 4.44 7.92
N ILE A 388 11.38 4.81 6.70
CA ILE A 388 10.03 4.81 6.15
C ILE A 388 10.03 3.74 5.07
N ALA A 389 9.19 2.71 5.20
CA ALA A 389 9.36 1.53 4.35
C ALA A 389 8.06 0.90 3.91
N THR A 390 8.10 0.32 2.69
CA THR A 390 7.13 -0.70 2.32
C THR A 390 7.59 -2.07 2.84
N PRO A 391 6.69 -2.92 3.37
CA PRO A 391 7.08 -4.15 4.06
C PRO A 391 7.96 -5.10 3.24
N GLY A 392 7.70 -5.22 1.92
CA GLY A 392 8.40 -6.18 1.06
C GLY A 392 9.91 -5.91 0.94
N ARG A 393 10.33 -4.65 0.66
CA ARG A 393 11.75 -4.29 0.53
C ARG A 393 12.46 -4.25 1.88
N LEU A 394 11.78 -3.80 2.93
CA LEU A 394 12.36 -3.81 4.26
C LEU A 394 12.66 -5.25 4.73
N ASN A 395 11.73 -6.18 4.49
CA ASN A 395 11.94 -7.60 4.78
C ASN A 395 13.11 -8.20 3.95
N ASP A 396 13.28 -7.77 2.67
CA ASP A 396 14.45 -8.14 1.86
C ASP A 396 15.77 -7.66 2.51
N LEU A 397 15.85 -6.40 2.95
CA LEU A 397 17.05 -5.87 3.60
C LEU A 397 17.32 -6.54 4.96
N GLN A 398 16.27 -6.79 5.74
CA GLN A 398 16.34 -7.47 7.03
C GLN A 398 16.83 -8.91 6.89
N MET A 399 16.27 -9.68 5.97
CA MET A 399 16.63 -11.08 5.71
C MET A 399 18.06 -11.25 5.20
N ASN A 400 18.63 -10.22 4.60
CA ASN A 400 20.01 -10.18 4.13
C ASN A 400 20.96 -9.47 5.14
N GLU A 401 20.49 -9.23 6.37
CA GLU A 401 21.26 -8.59 7.46
C GLU A 401 21.84 -7.19 7.11
N LEU A 402 21.23 -6.52 6.15
CA LEU A 402 21.66 -5.19 5.66
C LEU A 402 21.12 -4.04 6.51
N ILE A 403 20.17 -4.32 7.39
CA ILE A 403 19.61 -3.38 8.34
C ILE A 403 19.25 -4.10 9.64
N SER A 404 19.62 -3.51 10.79
CA SER A 404 19.18 -3.97 12.09
C SER A 404 17.98 -3.17 12.57
N LEU A 405 16.89 -3.84 12.94
CA LEU A 405 15.68 -3.22 13.49
C LEU A 405 15.61 -3.28 15.01
N ARG A 406 16.63 -3.82 15.65
CA ARG A 406 16.69 -4.09 17.09
C ARG A 406 16.62 -2.82 17.96
N SER A 407 17.09 -1.69 17.42
CA SER A 407 17.09 -0.38 18.07
C SER A 407 15.78 0.43 17.89
N ILE A 408 14.81 -0.07 17.14
CA ILE A 408 13.52 0.60 16.93
C ILE A 408 12.75 0.66 18.25
N THR A 409 12.53 1.88 18.75
CA THR A 409 11.78 2.17 19.97
C THR A 409 10.39 2.72 19.68
N TYR A 410 10.17 3.23 18.46
CA TYR A 410 8.94 3.83 18.01
C TYR A 410 8.53 3.25 16.64
N LEU A 411 7.40 2.55 16.61
CA LEU A 411 6.87 1.91 15.41
C LEU A 411 5.56 2.57 14.98
N VAL A 412 5.43 2.87 13.68
CA VAL A 412 4.20 3.36 13.09
C VAL A 412 3.74 2.39 12.00
N LEU A 413 2.44 2.06 12.01
CA LEU A 413 1.76 1.33 10.96
C LEU A 413 0.76 2.31 10.32
N ASP A 414 1.13 2.94 9.20
CA ASP A 414 0.29 3.94 8.53
C ASP A 414 -0.52 3.31 7.39
N GLU A 415 -1.81 3.64 7.31
CA GLU A 415 -2.80 2.99 6.43
C GLU A 415 -2.85 1.46 6.62
N ALA A 416 -3.08 1.02 7.86
CA ALA A 416 -3.05 -0.40 8.24
C ALA A 416 -4.07 -1.25 7.47
N ASP A 417 -5.27 -0.71 7.20
CA ASP A 417 -6.30 -1.32 6.34
C ASP A 417 -5.74 -1.62 4.93
N ARG A 418 -5.02 -0.68 4.34
CA ARG A 418 -4.40 -0.84 3.02
C ARG A 418 -3.30 -1.88 3.01
N MET A 419 -2.50 -1.95 4.06
CA MET A 419 -1.45 -2.97 4.17
C MET A 419 -2.03 -4.38 4.19
N LEU A 420 -3.20 -4.57 4.82
CA LEU A 420 -3.93 -5.83 4.83
C LEU A 420 -4.50 -6.17 3.46
N ASP A 421 -5.14 -5.22 2.77
CA ASP A 421 -5.67 -5.40 1.41
C ASP A 421 -4.60 -5.85 0.42
N MET A 422 -3.36 -5.37 0.61
CA MET A 422 -2.20 -5.74 -0.18
C MET A 422 -1.54 -7.05 0.25
N GLY A 423 -2.04 -7.70 1.30
CA GLY A 423 -1.53 -8.96 1.80
C GLY A 423 -0.16 -8.86 2.47
N PHE A 424 0.20 -7.71 3.04
CA PHE A 424 1.49 -7.52 3.72
C PHE A 424 1.54 -8.06 5.14
N GLU A 425 0.46 -8.63 5.67
CA GLU A 425 0.43 -9.20 7.04
C GLU A 425 1.62 -10.14 7.33
N PRO A 426 2.00 -11.10 6.44
CA PRO A 426 3.14 -11.97 6.70
C PRO A 426 4.50 -11.24 6.76
N GLN A 427 4.69 -10.20 5.94
CA GLN A 427 5.92 -9.40 5.93
C GLN A 427 6.00 -8.53 7.17
N ILE A 428 4.90 -7.88 7.58
CA ILE A 428 4.80 -7.08 8.80
C ILE A 428 5.13 -7.95 10.01
N MET A 429 4.57 -9.15 10.11
CA MET A 429 4.84 -10.10 11.19
C MET A 429 6.35 -10.40 11.29
N LYS A 430 7.03 -10.69 10.17
CA LYS A 430 8.47 -10.95 10.15
C LYS A 430 9.29 -9.76 10.61
N ILE A 431 8.95 -8.55 10.15
CA ILE A 431 9.62 -7.31 10.53
C ILE A 431 9.50 -7.08 12.03
N ILE A 432 8.30 -7.26 12.58
CA ILE A 432 8.02 -6.98 14.00
C ILE A 432 8.75 -7.97 14.94
N LEU A 433 9.01 -9.20 14.52
CA LEU A 433 9.77 -10.18 15.31
C LEU A 433 11.20 -9.71 15.66
N ASP A 434 11.79 -8.81 14.87
CA ASP A 434 13.13 -8.27 15.11
C ASP A 434 13.13 -6.86 15.72
N ILE A 435 11.94 -6.36 16.07
CA ILE A 435 11.78 -5.11 16.81
C ILE A 435 11.50 -5.43 18.28
N ARG A 436 12.13 -4.65 19.19
CA ARG A 436 11.98 -4.84 20.64
C ARG A 436 10.49 -4.84 21.07
N PRO A 437 10.11 -5.72 22.01
CA PRO A 437 8.70 -5.92 22.41
C PRO A 437 8.14 -4.75 23.25
N ASP A 438 9.00 -3.99 23.94
CA ASP A 438 8.63 -2.87 24.79
C ASP A 438 8.53 -1.53 24.04
N ARG A 439 8.65 -1.54 22.70
CA ARG A 439 8.47 -0.35 21.85
C ARG A 439 7.14 0.34 22.10
N GLN A 440 7.03 1.59 21.68
CA GLN A 440 5.75 2.27 21.51
C GLN A 440 5.26 2.09 20.08
N THR A 441 3.98 1.77 19.91
CA THR A 441 3.39 1.53 18.59
C THR A 441 2.21 2.47 18.33
N VAL A 442 2.20 3.12 17.18
CA VAL A 442 1.09 3.91 16.67
C VAL A 442 0.56 3.25 15.40
N MET A 443 -0.73 3.01 15.35
CA MET A 443 -1.42 2.51 14.15
C MET A 443 -2.39 3.55 13.67
N THR A 444 -2.37 3.86 12.38
CA THR A 444 -3.36 4.71 11.73
C THR A 444 -4.11 3.93 10.68
N SER A 445 -5.39 4.22 10.53
CA SER A 445 -6.27 3.61 9.53
C SER A 445 -7.36 4.58 9.12
N ALA A 446 -7.96 4.38 7.96
CA ALA A 446 -9.17 5.11 7.58
C ALA A 446 -10.43 4.32 7.97
N THR A 447 -10.33 2.99 8.07
CA THR A 447 -11.43 2.09 8.38
C THR A 447 -11.10 1.15 9.55
N TRP A 448 -12.11 0.49 10.15
CA TRP A 448 -11.94 -0.39 11.31
C TRP A 448 -12.53 -1.79 11.12
N PRO A 449 -12.20 -2.52 10.01
CA PRO A 449 -12.68 -3.87 9.77
C PRO A 449 -12.04 -4.88 10.72
N THR A 450 -12.59 -6.09 10.76
CA THR A 450 -12.10 -7.21 11.61
C THR A 450 -10.63 -7.54 11.40
N GLY A 451 -10.13 -7.41 10.17
CA GLY A 451 -8.71 -7.62 9.86
C GLY A 451 -7.80 -6.62 10.57
N VAL A 452 -8.14 -5.33 10.55
CA VAL A 452 -7.39 -4.27 11.24
C VAL A 452 -7.45 -4.44 12.75
N ARG A 453 -8.61 -4.85 13.30
CA ARG A 453 -8.75 -5.17 14.74
C ARG A 453 -7.81 -6.30 15.16
N ARG A 454 -7.71 -7.35 14.34
CA ARG A 454 -6.78 -8.47 14.59
C ARG A 454 -5.32 -8.01 14.55
N LEU A 455 -4.97 -7.17 13.56
CA LEU A 455 -3.62 -6.60 13.44
C LEU A 455 -3.28 -5.75 14.67
N ALA A 456 -4.21 -4.88 15.10
CA ALA A 456 -4.05 -4.05 16.28
C ALA A 456 -3.82 -4.89 17.54
N LYS A 457 -4.63 -5.92 17.76
CA LYS A 457 -4.51 -6.83 18.92
C LYS A 457 -3.16 -7.59 18.90
N SER A 458 -2.59 -7.85 17.72
CA SER A 458 -1.32 -8.59 17.60
C SER A 458 -0.09 -7.73 17.85
N TYR A 459 -0.14 -6.43 17.57
CA TYR A 459 1.08 -5.60 17.49
C TYR A 459 1.09 -4.39 18.43
N LEU A 460 -0.04 -4.00 19.01
CA LEU A 460 -0.13 -2.94 19.99
C LEU A 460 -0.34 -3.52 21.39
N LYS A 461 0.14 -2.80 22.40
CA LYS A 461 0.00 -3.17 23.81
C LYS A 461 -0.93 -2.21 24.51
N ASP A 462 -2.09 -2.71 24.93
CA ASP A 462 -3.11 -1.93 25.64
C ASP A 462 -3.35 -0.54 24.99
N PRO A 463 -3.69 -0.46 23.69
CA PRO A 463 -3.75 0.82 23.02
C PRO A 463 -4.96 1.65 23.41
N MET A 464 -4.83 2.99 23.31
CA MET A 464 -5.98 3.87 23.25
C MET A 464 -6.44 4.03 21.80
N MET A 465 -7.74 3.95 21.57
CA MET A 465 -8.35 4.17 20.27
C MET A 465 -8.92 5.59 20.22
N VAL A 466 -8.50 6.36 19.22
CA VAL A 466 -9.07 7.67 18.89
C VAL A 466 -9.73 7.57 17.54
N TYR A 467 -10.99 7.90 17.49
CA TYR A 467 -11.79 7.88 16.29
C TYR A 467 -12.32 9.29 15.99
N VAL A 468 -12.15 9.79 14.77
CA VAL A 468 -12.61 11.10 14.32
C VAL A 468 -13.60 10.94 13.18
N GLY A 469 -14.84 11.33 13.42
CA GLY A 469 -15.96 11.16 12.49
C GLY A 469 -16.96 10.11 12.95
N THR A 470 -17.56 9.37 12.03
CA THR A 470 -18.48 8.26 12.33
C THR A 470 -17.82 6.92 12.01
N LEU A 471 -18.00 5.88 12.89
CA LEU A 471 -17.44 4.52 12.70
C LEU A 471 -17.97 3.81 11.43
N ASP A 472 -19.08 4.29 10.97
CA ASP A 472 -19.67 3.83 9.73
C ASP A 472 -18.94 4.45 8.55
N LEU A 473 -18.69 3.65 7.52
CA LEU A 473 -18.17 4.09 6.24
C LEU A 473 -19.06 5.24 5.74
N ALA A 474 -18.66 6.47 6.03
CA ALA A 474 -19.32 7.66 5.51
C ALA A 474 -18.43 8.24 4.41
N ALA A 475 -19.00 8.49 3.27
CA ALA A 475 -18.35 9.32 2.26
C ALA A 475 -18.24 10.75 2.79
N VAL A 476 -17.27 11.49 2.28
CA VAL A 476 -16.98 12.87 2.70
C VAL A 476 -18.19 13.75 2.39
N ASP A 477 -18.76 14.43 3.39
CA ASP A 477 -19.94 15.31 3.25
C ASP A 477 -19.72 16.46 2.25
N THR A 478 -18.45 16.80 1.95
CA THR A 478 -18.05 17.82 0.99
C THR A 478 -18.01 17.37 -0.46
N VAL A 479 -18.31 16.06 -0.72
CA VAL A 479 -18.27 15.48 -2.07
C VAL A 479 -19.67 15.15 -2.56
N GLN A 480 -20.05 15.77 -3.67
CA GLN A 480 -21.25 15.38 -4.41
C GLN A 480 -20.99 14.07 -5.14
N GLN A 481 -21.84 13.06 -4.90
CA GLN A 481 -21.68 11.72 -5.48
C GLN A 481 -22.81 11.42 -6.45
N THR A 482 -22.45 11.09 -7.68
CA THR A 482 -23.39 10.66 -8.73
C THR A 482 -23.07 9.22 -9.10
N VAL A 483 -24.08 8.35 -9.02
CA VAL A 483 -23.95 6.93 -9.39
C VAL A 483 -24.79 6.66 -10.62
N LEU A 484 -24.21 6.03 -11.63
CA LEU A 484 -24.87 5.67 -12.89
C LEU A 484 -24.80 4.15 -13.09
N VAL A 485 -25.95 3.52 -13.27
CA VAL A 485 -26.02 2.09 -13.61
C VAL A 485 -25.98 1.96 -15.13
N VAL A 486 -24.90 1.35 -15.65
CA VAL A 486 -24.60 1.34 -17.08
C VAL A 486 -24.24 -0.07 -17.58
N HIS A 487 -24.30 -0.28 -18.89
CA HIS A 487 -23.74 -1.47 -19.52
C HIS A 487 -22.23 -1.30 -19.75
N GLU A 488 -21.48 -2.42 -19.72
CA GLU A 488 -20.02 -2.40 -19.88
C GLU A 488 -19.57 -1.71 -21.17
N GLU A 489 -20.33 -1.88 -22.25
CA GLU A 489 -20.05 -1.31 -23.57
C GLU A 489 -20.27 0.22 -23.63
N GLU A 490 -21.09 0.76 -22.74
CA GLU A 490 -21.45 2.19 -22.70
C GLU A 490 -20.45 3.03 -21.87
N LYS A 491 -19.65 2.40 -21.02
CA LYS A 491 -18.72 3.11 -20.12
C LYS A 491 -17.83 4.13 -20.83
N LYS A 492 -17.32 3.77 -22.03
CA LYS A 492 -16.47 4.68 -22.82
C LYS A 492 -17.21 5.92 -23.29
N ALA A 493 -18.47 5.80 -23.66
CA ALA A 493 -19.29 6.93 -24.07
C ALA A 493 -19.50 7.92 -22.91
N TYR A 494 -19.80 7.40 -21.71
CA TYR A 494 -19.99 8.23 -20.51
C TYR A 494 -18.72 8.99 -20.11
N ILE A 495 -17.54 8.36 -20.15
CA ILE A 495 -16.30 9.05 -19.79
C ILE A 495 -15.90 10.09 -20.83
N PHE A 496 -16.12 9.84 -22.11
CA PHE A 496 -15.84 10.83 -23.16
C PHE A 496 -16.78 12.03 -23.05
N ASP A 497 -18.05 11.78 -22.82
CA ASP A 497 -19.03 12.84 -22.62
C ASP A 497 -18.69 13.69 -21.36
N PHE A 498 -18.32 13.03 -20.26
CA PHE A 498 -17.86 13.69 -19.05
C PHE A 498 -16.64 14.60 -19.32
N ILE A 499 -15.62 14.09 -20.02
CA ILE A 499 -14.38 14.86 -20.31
C ILE A 499 -14.65 16.04 -21.24
N HIS A 500 -15.57 15.89 -22.20
CA HIS A 500 -15.96 16.99 -23.10
C HIS A 500 -16.69 18.15 -22.38
N ASN A 501 -17.36 17.83 -21.27
CA ASN A 501 -18.09 18.81 -20.48
C ASN A 501 -17.28 19.35 -19.29
N MET A 502 -16.00 19.01 -19.16
CA MET A 502 -15.13 19.51 -18.10
C MET A 502 -14.77 20.98 -18.29
N GLU A 503 -14.78 21.72 -17.19
CA GLU A 503 -14.26 23.08 -17.17
C GLU A 503 -12.74 23.12 -17.39
N PRO A 504 -12.20 24.24 -17.94
CA PRO A 504 -10.77 24.37 -18.20
C PRO A 504 -9.87 24.22 -16.97
N GLU A 505 -10.38 24.42 -15.78
CA GLU A 505 -9.64 24.36 -14.51
C GLU A 505 -9.81 23.03 -13.78
N ASP A 506 -10.67 22.14 -14.26
CA ASP A 506 -10.94 20.86 -13.63
C ASP A 506 -9.76 19.91 -13.70
N LYS A 507 -9.52 19.24 -12.60
CA LYS A 507 -8.51 18.19 -12.47
C LYS A 507 -9.18 16.89 -12.09
N VAL A 508 -9.04 15.86 -12.92
CA VAL A 508 -9.79 14.60 -12.83
C VAL A 508 -8.89 13.42 -12.59
N LEU A 509 -9.25 12.61 -11.60
CA LEU A 509 -8.65 11.30 -11.35
C LEU A 509 -9.62 10.20 -11.75
N ILE A 510 -9.27 9.42 -12.78
CA ILE A 510 -10.08 8.32 -13.31
C ILE A 510 -9.56 7.00 -12.74
N PHE A 511 -10.42 6.24 -12.07
CA PHE A 511 -10.10 4.94 -11.53
C PHE A 511 -10.54 3.81 -12.44
N VAL A 512 -9.63 2.88 -12.74
CA VAL A 512 -9.87 1.68 -13.52
C VAL A 512 -9.42 0.42 -12.77
N GLY A 513 -10.11 -0.69 -12.97
CA GLY A 513 -9.87 -1.95 -12.24
C GLY A 513 -8.66 -2.75 -12.73
N LYS A 514 -8.22 -2.54 -13.98
CA LYS A 514 -7.14 -3.32 -14.61
C LYS A 514 -6.12 -2.40 -15.29
N LYS A 515 -4.84 -2.79 -15.24
CA LYS A 515 -3.72 -2.06 -15.87
C LYS A 515 -3.93 -1.87 -17.38
N ILE A 516 -4.36 -2.93 -18.07
CA ILE A 516 -4.64 -2.89 -19.51
C ILE A 516 -5.71 -1.85 -19.83
N VAL A 517 -6.76 -1.75 -19.01
CA VAL A 517 -7.82 -0.74 -19.19
C VAL A 517 -7.27 0.68 -18.99
N ALA A 518 -6.27 0.86 -18.09
CA ALA A 518 -5.60 2.16 -17.94
C ALA A 518 -4.84 2.56 -19.20
N ASP A 519 -4.10 1.63 -19.80
CA ASP A 519 -3.35 1.87 -21.04
C ASP A 519 -4.28 2.10 -22.24
N ASP A 520 -5.34 1.29 -22.38
CA ASP A 520 -6.33 1.41 -23.46
C ASP A 520 -7.06 2.76 -23.39
N LEU A 521 -7.60 3.11 -22.21
CA LEU A 521 -8.34 4.35 -22.02
C LEU A 521 -7.46 5.58 -22.21
N SER A 522 -6.24 5.58 -21.66
CA SER A 522 -5.31 6.69 -21.87
C SER A 522 -4.87 6.83 -23.33
N SER A 523 -4.72 5.72 -24.05
CA SER A 523 -4.42 5.72 -25.49
C SER A 523 -5.60 6.29 -26.31
N ASP A 524 -6.83 5.87 -26.01
CA ASP A 524 -8.02 6.38 -26.66
C ASP A 524 -8.20 7.89 -26.48
N LEU A 525 -7.95 8.40 -25.25
CA LEU A 525 -8.00 9.84 -24.94
C LEU A 525 -6.88 10.61 -25.69
N CYS A 526 -5.66 10.08 -25.71
CA CYS A 526 -4.56 10.68 -26.47
C CYS A 526 -4.86 10.75 -27.98
N LEU A 527 -5.51 9.73 -28.55
CA LEU A 527 -5.89 9.73 -29.98
C LEU A 527 -6.92 10.81 -30.30
N GLN A 528 -7.72 11.24 -29.32
CA GLN A 528 -8.63 12.37 -29.44
C GLN A 528 -7.99 13.75 -29.18
N GLY A 529 -6.68 13.76 -28.92
CA GLY A 529 -5.93 15.01 -28.64
C GLY A 529 -6.03 15.50 -27.22
N ILE A 530 -6.56 14.67 -26.28
CA ILE A 530 -6.69 14.99 -24.88
C ILE A 530 -5.38 14.66 -24.15
N ALA A 531 -4.81 15.64 -23.42
CA ALA A 531 -3.62 15.43 -22.61
C ALA A 531 -3.96 14.59 -21.37
N VAL A 532 -3.43 13.38 -21.30
CA VAL A 532 -3.68 12.41 -20.23
C VAL A 532 -2.40 11.67 -19.85
N GLN A 533 -2.27 11.33 -18.57
CA GLN A 533 -1.24 10.42 -18.08
C GLN A 533 -1.89 9.17 -17.47
N SER A 534 -1.17 8.03 -17.51
CA SER A 534 -1.61 6.80 -16.86
C SER A 534 -0.68 6.41 -15.70
N LEU A 535 -1.25 5.81 -14.64
CA LEU A 535 -0.52 5.44 -13.43
C LEU A 535 -0.93 4.03 -12.98
N HIS A 536 -0.05 3.05 -13.23
CA HIS A 536 -0.27 1.65 -12.81
C HIS A 536 1.05 0.90 -12.57
N GLY A 537 0.97 -0.28 -11.95
CA GLY A 537 2.14 -0.99 -11.44
C GLY A 537 3.08 -1.59 -12.49
N ASP A 538 2.70 -1.65 -13.80
CA ASP A 538 3.56 -2.16 -14.86
C ASP A 538 4.38 -1.06 -15.55
N ARG A 539 4.09 0.22 -15.26
CA ARG A 539 4.95 1.33 -15.70
C ARG A 539 6.23 1.39 -14.88
N GLU A 540 7.32 1.83 -15.51
CA GLU A 540 8.57 2.08 -14.81
C GLU A 540 8.41 3.15 -13.73
N GLN A 541 9.28 3.13 -12.71
CA GLN A 541 9.13 4.02 -11.57
C GLN A 541 9.32 5.49 -11.97
N CYS A 542 10.27 5.77 -12.88
CA CYS A 542 10.50 7.12 -13.43
C CYS A 542 9.25 7.68 -14.12
N ASP A 543 8.58 6.85 -14.96
CA ASP A 543 7.37 7.27 -15.67
C ASP A 543 6.20 7.56 -14.72
N ARG A 544 6.12 6.78 -13.63
CA ARG A 544 5.09 6.99 -12.59
C ARG A 544 5.32 8.27 -11.82
N GLU A 545 6.58 8.58 -11.50
CA GLU A 545 6.96 9.82 -10.82
C GLU A 545 6.73 11.03 -11.72
N GLU A 546 7.08 10.92 -13.02
CA GLU A 546 6.84 11.95 -14.02
C GLU A 546 5.33 12.18 -14.21
N ALA A 547 4.53 11.12 -14.41
CA ALA A 547 3.08 11.23 -14.57
C ALA A 547 2.41 11.90 -13.37
N LEU A 548 2.87 11.58 -12.16
CA LEU A 548 2.37 12.19 -10.95
C LEU A 548 2.77 13.66 -10.82
N GLN A 549 4.01 13.99 -11.20
CA GLN A 549 4.52 15.36 -11.18
C GLN A 549 3.79 16.23 -12.21
N ASP A 550 3.58 15.71 -13.44
CA ASP A 550 2.82 16.40 -14.49
C ASP A 550 1.39 16.70 -14.05
N PHE A 551 0.77 15.74 -13.35
CA PHE A 551 -0.57 15.90 -12.80
C PHE A 551 -0.60 16.91 -11.65
N LYS A 552 0.40 16.91 -10.74
CA LYS A 552 0.53 17.89 -9.65
C LYS A 552 0.72 19.31 -10.18
N ASP A 553 1.61 19.47 -11.13
CA ASP A 553 1.96 20.77 -11.72
C ASP A 553 0.87 21.32 -12.66
N GLY A 554 -0.19 20.52 -12.94
CA GLY A 554 -1.27 20.90 -13.84
C GLY A 554 -0.89 20.87 -15.33
N ARG A 555 0.29 20.31 -15.68
CA ARG A 555 0.67 20.09 -17.08
C ARG A 555 -0.28 19.12 -17.78
N VAL A 556 -0.78 18.15 -17.01
CA VAL A 556 -1.82 17.21 -17.40
C VAL A 556 -2.93 17.27 -16.35
N ARG A 557 -4.17 17.37 -16.79
CA ARG A 557 -5.34 17.52 -15.90
C ARG A 557 -6.14 16.23 -15.73
N ILE A 558 -5.84 15.20 -16.50
CA ILE A 558 -6.50 13.89 -16.45
C ILE A 558 -5.46 12.83 -16.14
N LEU A 559 -5.68 12.11 -15.03
CA LEU A 559 -4.86 10.99 -14.62
C LEU A 559 -5.69 9.71 -14.57
N VAL A 560 -5.36 8.71 -15.39
CA VAL A 560 -5.98 7.39 -15.36
C VAL A 560 -5.15 6.48 -14.47
N ALA A 561 -5.73 5.96 -13.38
CA ALA A 561 -4.98 5.21 -12.39
C ALA A 561 -5.68 3.94 -11.93
N THR A 562 -4.89 2.92 -11.59
CA THR A 562 -5.38 1.77 -10.82
C THR A 562 -5.33 2.07 -9.33
N ASP A 563 -6.16 1.41 -8.52
CA ASP A 563 -6.22 1.62 -7.07
C ASP A 563 -4.86 1.53 -6.39
N LEU A 564 -4.04 0.55 -6.78
CA LEU A 564 -2.72 0.35 -6.19
C LEU A 564 -1.79 1.55 -6.44
N ALA A 565 -1.87 2.15 -7.61
CA ALA A 565 -0.96 3.20 -8.03
C ALA A 565 -1.42 4.60 -7.57
N SER A 566 -2.72 4.82 -7.40
CA SER A 566 -3.30 6.09 -6.93
C SER A 566 -3.35 6.23 -5.41
N ARG A 567 -3.03 5.17 -4.69
CA ARG A 567 -2.97 5.19 -3.23
C ARG A 567 -1.82 6.08 -2.74
N GLY A 568 -2.08 6.87 -1.71
CA GLY A 568 -1.08 7.82 -1.20
C GLY A 568 -0.87 9.06 -2.05
N LEU A 569 -1.70 9.30 -3.09
CA LEU A 569 -1.64 10.55 -3.86
C LEU A 569 -1.96 11.74 -2.97
N ASP A 570 -0.97 12.60 -2.80
CA ASP A 570 -1.11 13.90 -2.14
C ASP A 570 -1.25 15.01 -3.20
N VAL A 571 -2.47 15.10 -3.71
CA VAL A 571 -2.90 16.12 -4.64
C VAL A 571 -4.16 16.73 -4.05
N HIS A 572 -4.09 18.00 -3.69
CA HIS A 572 -5.16 18.68 -2.94
C HIS A 572 -6.19 19.37 -3.83
N ASP A 573 -5.90 19.51 -5.10
CA ASP A 573 -6.69 20.27 -6.08
C ASP A 573 -7.43 19.39 -7.09
N ILE A 574 -7.66 18.12 -6.75
CA ILE A 574 -8.51 17.24 -7.54
C ILE A 574 -9.96 17.69 -7.37
N SER A 575 -10.57 18.20 -8.47
CA SER A 575 -11.97 18.61 -8.49
C SER A 575 -12.91 17.42 -8.66
N HIS A 576 -12.52 16.43 -9.49
CA HIS A 576 -13.37 15.31 -9.85
C HIS A 576 -12.69 13.96 -9.66
N VAL A 577 -13.45 13.00 -9.16
CA VAL A 577 -13.11 11.56 -9.17
C VAL A 577 -14.07 10.84 -10.07
N PHE A 578 -13.57 10.11 -11.06
CA PHE A 578 -14.36 9.31 -11.94
C PHE A 578 -14.07 7.82 -11.76
N ASN A 579 -14.98 7.04 -11.18
CA ASN A 579 -14.87 5.60 -11.05
C ASN A 579 -15.38 4.92 -12.32
N PHE A 580 -14.50 4.74 -13.30
CA PHE A 580 -14.82 4.03 -14.56
C PHE A 580 -15.14 2.56 -14.31
N ASP A 581 -14.38 1.90 -13.42
CA ASP A 581 -14.71 0.60 -12.88
C ASP A 581 -15.03 0.72 -11.39
N PHE A 582 -16.10 0.04 -10.95
CA PHE A 582 -16.44 -0.01 -9.53
C PHE A 582 -15.29 -0.67 -8.73
N PRO A 583 -14.95 -0.18 -7.54
CA PRO A 583 -13.91 -0.75 -6.70
C PRO A 583 -14.27 -2.16 -6.19
N ARG A 584 -13.29 -2.91 -5.71
CA ARG A 584 -13.47 -4.31 -5.29
C ARG A 584 -14.32 -4.47 -4.04
N ASN A 585 -14.32 -3.46 -3.19
CA ASN A 585 -15.09 -3.39 -1.95
C ASN A 585 -15.54 -1.96 -1.69
N ILE A 586 -16.43 -1.81 -0.74
CA ILE A 586 -17.04 -0.52 -0.43
C ILE A 586 -16.08 0.42 0.30
N GLU A 587 -15.12 -0.12 1.05
CA GLU A 587 -14.08 0.67 1.71
C GLU A 587 -13.21 1.38 0.65
N GLU A 588 -12.89 0.70 -0.44
CA GLU A 588 -12.13 1.29 -1.54
C GLU A 588 -12.92 2.39 -2.27
N TYR A 589 -14.24 2.25 -2.37
CA TYR A 589 -15.13 3.29 -2.87
C TYR A 589 -14.97 4.59 -2.07
N VAL A 590 -15.09 4.53 -0.76
CA VAL A 590 -14.92 5.69 0.14
C VAL A 590 -13.54 6.30 0.00
N HIS A 591 -12.50 5.48 -0.12
CA HIS A 591 -11.12 5.95 -0.29
C HIS A 591 -10.88 6.63 -1.64
N ARG A 592 -11.57 6.19 -2.72
CA ARG A 592 -11.51 6.85 -4.03
C ARG A 592 -12.25 8.17 -4.01
N VAL A 593 -13.46 8.19 -3.50
CA VAL A 593 -14.28 9.40 -3.35
C VAL A 593 -13.53 10.46 -2.53
N GLY A 594 -12.87 10.06 -1.44
CA GLY A 594 -12.06 10.95 -0.61
C GLY A 594 -10.73 11.42 -1.25
N ARG A 595 -10.49 11.20 -2.57
CA ARG A 595 -9.39 11.85 -3.29
C ARG A 595 -9.74 13.29 -3.66
N THR A 596 -11.01 13.63 -3.78
CA THR A 596 -11.52 14.99 -3.93
C THR A 596 -12.13 15.51 -2.61
N GLY A 597 -12.60 16.72 -2.56
CA GLY A 597 -13.23 17.32 -1.38
C GLY A 597 -12.27 17.59 -0.21
N ARG A 598 -10.96 17.73 -0.48
CA ARG A 598 -9.92 17.91 0.55
C ARG A 598 -9.68 19.35 0.91
N ALA A 599 -9.12 19.56 2.12
CA ALA A 599 -8.75 20.90 2.62
C ALA A 599 -9.91 21.93 2.63
N GLY A 600 -11.14 21.45 2.92
CA GLY A 600 -12.33 22.32 2.96
C GLY A 600 -12.90 22.74 1.60
N ARG A 601 -12.43 22.11 0.51
CA ARG A 601 -12.98 22.31 -0.84
C ARG A 601 -14.16 21.35 -1.08
N SER A 602 -15.06 21.72 -1.98
CA SER A 602 -16.04 20.81 -2.54
C SER A 602 -15.43 19.95 -3.64
N GLY A 603 -16.00 18.77 -3.88
CA GLY A 603 -15.57 17.87 -4.94
C GLY A 603 -16.76 17.14 -5.55
N VAL A 604 -16.53 16.52 -6.71
CA VAL A 604 -17.54 15.71 -7.42
C VAL A 604 -16.99 14.29 -7.64
N SER A 605 -17.81 13.29 -7.39
CA SER A 605 -17.49 11.89 -7.69
C SER A 605 -18.55 11.29 -8.60
N VAL A 606 -18.15 10.81 -9.78
CA VAL A 606 -19.01 10.08 -10.71
C VAL A 606 -18.62 8.61 -10.69
N THR A 607 -19.58 7.71 -10.53
CA THR A 607 -19.31 6.29 -10.39
C THR A 607 -20.19 5.48 -11.36
N LEU A 608 -19.55 4.71 -12.23
CA LEU A 608 -20.22 3.77 -13.09
C LEU A 608 -20.35 2.42 -12.36
N VAL A 609 -21.58 1.91 -12.33
CA VAL A 609 -21.93 0.62 -11.72
C VAL A 609 -22.49 -0.29 -12.79
N THR A 610 -22.01 -1.52 -12.87
CA THR A 610 -22.48 -2.53 -13.82
C THR A 610 -23.27 -3.63 -13.13
N ARG A 611 -23.95 -4.46 -13.90
CA ARG A 611 -24.64 -5.65 -13.36
C ARG A 611 -23.73 -6.62 -12.61
N GLY A 612 -22.42 -6.58 -12.88
CA GLY A 612 -21.43 -7.39 -12.16
C GLY A 612 -21.24 -6.98 -10.70
N ASP A 613 -21.55 -5.74 -10.37
CA ASP A 613 -21.29 -5.11 -9.07
C ASP A 613 -22.47 -5.24 -8.08
N TRP A 614 -23.50 -6.02 -8.43
CA TRP A 614 -24.75 -6.17 -7.65
C TRP A 614 -24.57 -6.56 -6.19
N LYS A 615 -23.44 -7.19 -5.83
CA LYS A 615 -23.15 -7.62 -4.45
C LYS A 615 -23.00 -6.45 -3.48
N VAL A 616 -22.46 -5.35 -3.97
CA VAL A 616 -22.14 -4.16 -3.17
C VAL A 616 -23.21 -3.08 -3.28
N ALA A 617 -24.23 -3.28 -4.10
CA ALA A 617 -25.29 -2.29 -4.35
C ALA A 617 -25.97 -1.83 -3.04
N ARG A 618 -26.28 -2.74 -2.12
CA ARG A 618 -26.92 -2.41 -0.85
C ARG A 618 -26.02 -1.56 0.07
N GLU A 619 -24.75 -1.90 0.15
CA GLU A 619 -23.78 -1.14 0.94
C GLU A 619 -23.56 0.25 0.35
N LEU A 620 -23.55 0.35 -0.99
CA LEU A 620 -23.43 1.64 -1.68
C LEU A 620 -24.67 2.53 -1.42
N ILE A 621 -25.88 1.96 -1.49
CA ILE A 621 -27.12 2.68 -1.14
C ILE A 621 -27.01 3.28 0.26
N HIS A 622 -26.58 2.50 1.26
CA HIS A 622 -26.43 3.01 2.62
C HIS A 622 -25.44 4.18 2.74
N ILE A 623 -24.35 4.17 1.95
CA ILE A 623 -23.39 5.28 1.94
C ILE A 623 -24.03 6.54 1.32
N LEU A 624 -24.75 6.40 0.19
CA LEU A 624 -25.40 7.51 -0.48
C LEU A 624 -26.49 8.14 0.39
N GLU A 625 -27.36 7.31 0.99
CA GLU A 625 -28.42 7.76 1.92
C GLU A 625 -27.86 8.56 3.10
N ARG A 626 -26.79 8.05 3.73
CA ARG A 626 -26.12 8.72 4.86
C ARG A 626 -25.47 10.04 4.47
N ALA A 627 -24.91 10.11 3.26
CA ALA A 627 -24.33 11.32 2.71
C ALA A 627 -25.39 12.29 2.15
N GLY A 628 -26.69 11.97 2.25
CA GLY A 628 -27.77 12.78 1.70
C GLY A 628 -27.73 12.92 0.19
N GLN A 629 -27.15 11.91 -0.49
CA GLN A 629 -27.02 11.88 -1.96
C GLN A 629 -28.22 11.17 -2.61
N GLU A 630 -28.44 11.46 -3.87
CA GLU A 630 -29.48 10.82 -4.65
C GLU A 630 -29.16 9.34 -4.91
N VAL A 631 -30.13 8.46 -4.69
CA VAL A 631 -30.01 7.02 -4.94
C VAL A 631 -30.79 6.67 -6.21
N PRO A 632 -30.11 6.19 -7.28
CA PRO A 632 -30.78 5.79 -8.50
C PRO A 632 -31.72 4.61 -8.30
N GLU A 633 -32.91 4.63 -8.92
CA GLU A 633 -33.89 3.51 -8.85
C GLU A 633 -33.30 2.21 -9.38
N GLU A 634 -32.50 2.26 -10.44
CA GLU A 634 -31.83 1.10 -11.02
C GLU A 634 -30.89 0.42 -10.02
N LEU A 635 -30.23 1.18 -9.14
CA LEU A 635 -29.35 0.66 -8.09
C LEU A 635 -30.17 -0.06 -7.02
N VAL A 636 -31.33 0.47 -6.64
CA VAL A 636 -32.27 -0.17 -5.70
C VAL A 636 -32.78 -1.49 -6.27
N LEU A 637 -33.25 -1.49 -7.52
CA LEU A 637 -33.70 -2.70 -8.21
C LEU A 637 -32.59 -3.75 -8.33
N MET A 638 -31.33 -3.32 -8.48
CA MET A 638 -30.18 -4.21 -8.54
C MET A 638 -29.91 -4.86 -7.18
N ALA A 639 -29.99 -4.12 -6.08
CA ALA A 639 -29.87 -4.63 -4.71
C ALA A 639 -30.97 -5.64 -4.37
N GLU A 640 -32.23 -5.35 -4.73
CA GLU A 640 -33.36 -6.26 -4.52
C GLU A 640 -33.21 -7.59 -5.28
N ARG A 641 -32.72 -7.54 -6.52
CA ARG A 641 -32.45 -8.75 -7.34
C ARG A 641 -31.34 -9.59 -6.69
N TYR A 642 -30.30 -8.96 -6.14
CA TYR A 642 -29.25 -9.68 -5.43
C TYR A 642 -29.79 -10.36 -4.18
N ASP A 643 -30.56 -9.68 -3.35
CA ASP A 643 -31.17 -10.24 -2.15
C ASP A 643 -32.08 -11.42 -2.46
N LYS A 644 -32.89 -11.31 -3.53
CA LYS A 644 -33.74 -12.41 -4.00
C LYS A 644 -32.90 -13.63 -4.41
N HIS A 645 -31.83 -13.40 -5.16
CA HIS A 645 -30.92 -14.46 -5.56
C HIS A 645 -30.21 -15.12 -4.35
N GLN A 646 -29.84 -14.35 -3.33
CA GLN A 646 -29.25 -14.89 -2.10
C GLN A 646 -30.25 -15.76 -1.33
N LYS A 647 -31.49 -15.31 -1.15
CA LYS A 647 -32.56 -16.09 -0.52
C LYS A 647 -32.86 -17.39 -1.26
N GLU A 648 -32.90 -17.36 -2.58
CA GLU A 648 -33.08 -18.56 -3.42
C GLU A 648 -31.92 -19.55 -3.26
N LYS A 649 -30.69 -19.06 -3.14
CA LYS A 649 -29.50 -19.87 -2.93
C LYS A 649 -29.46 -20.51 -1.54
N GLU A 650 -29.93 -19.83 -0.52
CA GLU A 650 -30.03 -20.34 0.86
C GLU A 650 -31.16 -21.40 0.99
N MET A 651 -32.23 -21.26 0.22
CA MET A 651 -33.32 -22.24 0.19
C MET A 651 -32.96 -23.54 -0.57
N LEU A 652 -31.95 -23.55 -1.41
CA LEU A 652 -31.49 -24.75 -2.09
C LEU A 652 -30.75 -25.65 -1.09
N PRO A 653 -31.22 -26.90 -0.84
CA PRO A 653 -30.55 -27.82 0.07
C PRO A 653 -29.11 -28.04 -0.37
N ALA A 654 -28.17 -27.89 0.54
CA ALA A 654 -26.76 -28.13 0.31
C ALA A 654 -26.57 -29.51 -0.31
N LYS A 655 -26.11 -29.60 -1.55
CA LYS A 655 -25.71 -30.88 -2.15
C LYS A 655 -24.71 -31.55 -1.22
N PRO A 656 -24.96 -32.80 -0.76
CA PRO A 656 -24.01 -33.48 0.10
C PRO A 656 -22.66 -33.54 -0.63
N ARG A 657 -21.61 -33.05 -0.02
CA ARG A 657 -20.23 -33.24 -0.48
C ARG A 657 -20.01 -34.74 -0.59
N GLY A 658 -20.07 -35.27 -1.82
CA GLY A 658 -19.87 -36.67 -2.13
C GLY A 658 -18.58 -37.16 -1.53
N GLY A 659 -18.68 -38.15 -0.64
CA GLY A 659 -17.57 -38.84 -0.06
C GLY A 659 -16.68 -39.38 -1.18
N ARG A 660 -15.41 -39.20 -1.00
CA ARG A 660 -14.35 -39.78 -1.85
C ARG A 660 -14.39 -41.31 -1.71
N THR A 661 -15.28 -41.96 -2.47
CA THR A 661 -15.26 -43.40 -2.59
C THR A 661 -14.01 -43.82 -3.35
N GLN A 662 -13.16 -44.59 -2.66
CA GLN A 662 -12.13 -45.41 -3.24
C GLN A 662 -12.76 -46.22 -4.39
N ARG A 663 -12.33 -45.97 -5.61
CA ARG A 663 -12.56 -46.93 -6.72
C ARG A 663 -11.32 -47.78 -6.87
N GLY A 664 -11.48 -48.99 -6.41
CA GLY A 664 -10.66 -50.13 -6.78
C GLY A 664 -10.73 -50.40 -8.26
N ALA A 665 -9.66 -50.95 -8.76
CA ALA A 665 -9.44 -51.42 -10.10
C ALA A 665 -10.56 -52.37 -10.61
N ARG A 666 -10.94 -52.23 -11.89
CA ARG A 666 -11.09 -53.31 -12.84
C ARG A 666 -11.58 -52.88 -14.20
N ASP A 667 -10.78 -53.30 -15.18
CA ASP A 667 -11.14 -53.80 -16.53
C ASP A 667 -11.91 -52.95 -17.52
N GLY A 668 -11.23 -52.54 -18.52
CA GLY A 668 -11.17 -53.00 -19.90
C GLY A 668 -12.45 -53.00 -20.71
N PHE A 669 -12.47 -52.38 -21.82
CA PHE A 669 -12.96 -52.72 -23.13
C PHE A 669 -13.66 -51.58 -23.90
N ARG A 670 -12.97 -51.11 -24.94
CA ARG A 670 -13.38 -50.85 -26.31
C ARG A 670 -14.53 -49.90 -26.68
N ARG A 671 -14.17 -49.15 -27.76
CA ARG A 671 -14.97 -48.54 -28.88
C ARG A 671 -15.58 -47.18 -28.56
N GLY A 672 -15.31 -46.16 -29.29
CA GLY A 672 -15.11 -45.95 -30.70
C GLY A 672 -16.33 -45.17 -31.27
N LEU A 673 -16.06 -44.12 -32.00
CA LEU A 673 -16.94 -43.43 -32.97
C LEU A 673 -17.57 -42.12 -32.54
N ASN A 674 -16.96 -41.06 -33.04
CA ASN A 674 -17.53 -40.11 -34.03
C ASN A 674 -18.64 -39.10 -33.66
N ARG A 675 -18.27 -37.85 -34.04
CA ARG A 675 -19.04 -36.75 -34.69
C ARG A 675 -19.48 -35.64 -33.76
N ARG A 676 -18.82 -34.48 -34.01
CA ARG A 676 -19.34 -33.32 -34.79
C ARG A 676 -20.69 -32.82 -34.30
N PHE A 677 -20.67 -31.71 -33.63
CA PHE A 677 -20.98 -30.35 -34.13
C PHE A 677 -20.39 -29.35 -33.12
#